data_07319ce43d8b355b81bf050e76d3f9a6
#
_entry.id   07319ce43d8b355b81bf050e76d3f9a6
#
_cell.length_a   1.000
_cell.length_b   1.000
_cell.length_c   1.000
_cell.angle_alpha   90.00
_cell.angle_beta   90.00
_cell.angle_gamma   90.00
#
_symmetry.space_group_name_H-M   'P 1'
#
loop_
_entity.id
_entity.type
_entity.pdbx_description
1 polymer ?
#
loop_
_entity_poly.entity_id
_entity_poly.type
_entity_poly.pdbx_seq_one_letter_code
_entity_poly.pdbx_strand_id
1 'polypeptide(L)'
;MFEKLTKIEQRVFDLLSLVLVLFYGYSAVLEPAATQYHRGVYVLITYVLVLLLYRTPTLIGRIWDYLLIAASIVSVGYWISNFEVIAYRAGAETPLDQAIAVVGVLIGIELARRVVGNIFVIIGALMLLYGVYGDLMPDLISHAGDTFPSLCTSIFYKSDGIFGIMANVLATYIILFVIFGAFLEASGAQRFFIDWPLAAVGHRIGGPAKVSVIASGLFGSISGSAIANTVSTGSFTIPMMKRAGFKPHVAGGIEPAASIGGMFMPPIMGAGGFIMAELTGVPYSHIMLVALYPALLYFYSVFMMVHYEAKRFDIRGEPSERRAWDIFREEWLFIMPLVVITVFMLAGYSPGYSAILGLATCILVSHKLLETRIDLTLAIAMLFVLGFHWLIEAQGSLGGAALGLEGLLITAPAQGIAGLLAAGERQAAELARAIGDNLPLIYGLLIAAGILVWRRRRGADIAAEVGRFVVASRQGTIASLKIGATVGVIGIIIGVLTYSGLVLTFADIVIELAEGQLWLTILLIALASLILGMGVPVTAAYLITAVVAVPALTELGVNPIAAHMIVYWLSQDSNITPPVCIAAFAGATIAKANMWLTAFTAFKFAKFLYLGPFLFGYVPGFSLDGSASDIAIAYVLIFFGTWAYSYLLSGYWLRYFRRSAAVA
;
A
#
# COMPACT_ATOMS: atom_id res chain seq x y z
N MET A 1 -13.81 -16.67 3.60
CA MET A 1 -13.23 -17.47 2.50
C MET A 1 -12.25 -18.52 3.03
N PHE A 2 -11.28 -18.16 3.86
CA PHE A 2 -10.29 -19.07 4.43
C PHE A 2 -10.91 -20.28 5.18
N GLU A 3 -11.93 -20.06 5.98
CA GLU A 3 -12.62 -21.12 6.73
C GLU A 3 -13.31 -22.18 5.86
N LYS A 4 -13.53 -21.86 4.57
CA LYS A 4 -14.08 -22.81 3.60
C LYS A 4 -13.04 -23.77 3.02
N LEU A 5 -11.74 -23.54 3.28
CA LEU A 5 -10.65 -24.39 2.83
C LEU A 5 -10.62 -25.69 3.64
N THR A 6 -10.12 -26.77 3.05
CA THR A 6 -9.84 -28.01 3.78
C THR A 6 -8.70 -27.78 4.78
N LYS A 7 -8.59 -28.63 5.80
CA LYS A 7 -7.51 -28.53 6.80
C LYS A 7 -6.10 -28.55 6.19
N ILE A 8 -5.92 -29.28 5.09
CA ILE A 8 -4.63 -29.34 4.38
C ILE A 8 -4.39 -28.01 3.65
N GLU A 9 -5.36 -27.52 2.90
CA GLU A 9 -5.26 -26.23 2.21
C GLU A 9 -5.01 -25.06 3.19
N GLN A 10 -5.66 -25.07 4.36
CA GLN A 10 -5.43 -24.08 5.41
C GLN A 10 -3.97 -24.13 5.91
N ARG A 11 -3.41 -25.31 6.15
CA ARG A 11 -2.01 -25.46 6.56
C ARG A 11 -1.04 -25.00 5.48
N VAL A 12 -1.31 -25.33 4.21
CA VAL A 12 -0.50 -24.89 3.07
C VAL A 12 -0.57 -23.36 2.96
N PHE A 13 -1.76 -22.77 3.09
CA PHE A 13 -1.95 -21.32 3.08
C PHE A 13 -1.14 -20.63 4.20
N ASP A 14 -1.24 -21.16 5.44
CA ASP A 14 -0.52 -20.62 6.58
C ASP A 14 1.01 -20.73 6.39
N LEU A 15 1.48 -21.88 5.89
CA LEU A 15 2.90 -22.09 5.59
C LEU A 15 3.41 -21.10 4.53
N LEU A 16 2.70 -20.95 3.41
CA LEU A 16 3.09 -20.00 2.36
C LEU A 16 3.02 -18.55 2.84
N SER A 17 2.06 -18.21 3.71
CA SER A 17 2.00 -16.90 4.35
C SER A 17 3.22 -16.64 5.24
N LEU A 18 3.65 -17.63 6.01
CA LEU A 18 4.87 -17.53 6.81
C LEU A 18 6.12 -17.41 5.94
N VAL A 19 6.20 -18.17 4.84
CA VAL A 19 7.31 -18.08 3.88
C VAL A 19 7.41 -16.67 3.31
N LEU A 20 6.28 -16.04 2.94
CA LEU A 20 6.27 -14.65 2.48
C LEU A 20 6.85 -13.70 3.53
N VAL A 21 6.36 -13.77 4.77
CA VAL A 21 6.82 -12.88 5.86
C VAL A 21 8.31 -13.06 6.12
N LEU A 22 8.78 -14.30 6.21
CA LEU A 22 10.16 -14.61 6.53
C LEU A 22 11.11 -14.28 5.37
N PHE A 23 10.74 -14.64 4.12
CA PHE A 23 11.56 -14.38 2.94
C PHE A 23 11.76 -12.88 2.71
N TYR A 24 10.67 -12.10 2.72
CA TYR A 24 10.77 -10.64 2.51
C TYR A 24 11.33 -9.92 3.73
N GLY A 25 11.11 -10.44 4.93
CA GLY A 25 11.78 -9.94 6.13
C GLY A 25 13.29 -10.15 6.07
N TYR A 26 13.74 -11.32 5.65
CA TYR A 26 15.17 -11.62 5.42
C TYR A 26 15.77 -10.73 4.34
N SER A 27 15.10 -10.65 3.18
CA SER A 27 15.57 -9.86 2.04
C SER A 27 15.65 -8.35 2.34
N ALA A 28 14.79 -7.83 3.21
CA ALA A 28 14.79 -6.41 3.58
C ALA A 28 15.88 -6.04 4.60
N VAL A 29 16.33 -7.00 5.41
CA VAL A 29 17.20 -6.74 6.56
C VAL A 29 18.64 -7.22 6.33
N LEU A 30 18.81 -8.41 5.77
CA LEU A 30 20.11 -9.07 5.72
C LEU A 30 20.71 -9.00 4.33
N GLU A 31 20.09 -9.61 3.34
CA GLU A 31 20.61 -9.67 1.99
C GLU A 31 19.49 -9.54 0.96
N PRO A 32 19.51 -8.50 0.10
CA PRO A 32 18.53 -8.34 -0.96
C PRO A 32 18.58 -9.55 -1.90
N ALA A 33 17.42 -10.20 -2.07
CA ALA A 33 17.31 -11.32 -2.99
C ALA A 33 17.50 -10.86 -4.44
N ALA A 34 18.18 -11.65 -5.28
CA ALA A 34 18.32 -11.35 -6.69
C ALA A 34 16.95 -11.20 -7.37
N THR A 35 16.89 -10.35 -8.40
CA THR A 35 15.64 -9.89 -9.05
C THR A 35 14.68 -11.03 -9.38
N GLN A 36 15.17 -12.14 -9.94
CA GLN A 36 14.34 -13.28 -10.31
C GLN A 36 13.68 -13.95 -9.11
N TYR A 37 14.39 -14.08 -8.00
CA TYR A 37 13.81 -14.62 -6.75
C TYR A 37 12.91 -13.60 -6.07
N HIS A 38 13.33 -12.34 -6.02
CA HIS A 38 12.59 -11.29 -5.35
C HIS A 38 11.19 -11.10 -5.94
N ARG A 39 11.10 -10.93 -7.26
CA ARG A 39 9.82 -10.74 -7.97
C ARG A 39 9.09 -12.08 -8.20
N GLY A 40 9.83 -13.12 -8.58
CA GLY A 40 9.25 -14.41 -8.92
C GLY A 40 8.61 -15.13 -7.75
N VAL A 41 9.25 -15.16 -6.57
CA VAL A 41 8.67 -15.77 -5.36
C VAL A 41 7.39 -15.07 -4.95
N TYR A 42 7.34 -13.73 -5.05
CA TYR A 42 6.12 -12.97 -4.75
C TYR A 42 4.97 -13.37 -5.68
N VAL A 43 5.22 -13.33 -7.00
CA VAL A 43 4.20 -13.65 -8.00
C VAL A 43 3.76 -15.10 -7.84
N LEU A 44 4.69 -16.04 -7.69
CA LEU A 44 4.39 -17.46 -7.53
C LEU A 44 3.49 -17.73 -6.32
N ILE A 45 3.91 -17.27 -5.14
CA ILE A 45 3.14 -17.53 -3.91
C ILE A 45 1.78 -16.83 -3.99
N THR A 46 1.73 -15.59 -4.51
CA THR A 46 0.49 -14.86 -4.70
C THR A 46 -0.46 -15.62 -5.62
N TYR A 47 0.01 -16.13 -6.75
CA TYR A 47 -0.81 -16.87 -7.70
C TYR A 47 -1.39 -18.15 -7.07
N VAL A 48 -0.57 -18.92 -6.39
CA VAL A 48 -1.01 -20.12 -5.66
C VAL A 48 -2.05 -19.78 -4.59
N LEU A 49 -1.78 -18.76 -3.76
CA LEU A 49 -2.67 -18.39 -2.65
C LEU A 49 -4.01 -17.81 -3.14
N VAL A 50 -4.00 -17.04 -4.24
CA VAL A 50 -5.24 -16.53 -4.85
C VAL A 50 -6.10 -17.68 -5.37
N LEU A 51 -5.52 -18.64 -6.09
CA LEU A 51 -6.25 -19.81 -6.61
C LEU A 51 -6.80 -20.70 -5.49
N LEU A 52 -6.09 -20.83 -4.38
CA LEU A 52 -6.59 -21.53 -3.19
C LEU A 52 -7.74 -20.77 -2.51
N LEU A 53 -7.61 -19.46 -2.32
CA LEU A 53 -8.56 -18.67 -1.56
C LEU A 53 -9.86 -18.38 -2.32
N TYR A 54 -9.76 -18.08 -3.64
CA TYR A 54 -10.87 -17.75 -4.54
C TYR A 54 -11.27 -18.94 -5.41
N ARG A 55 -11.33 -20.12 -4.80
CA ARG A 55 -11.63 -21.38 -5.45
C ARG A 55 -13.03 -21.47 -6.01
N THR A 56 -13.20 -22.28 -7.05
CA THR A 56 -14.51 -22.61 -7.61
C THR A 56 -15.30 -23.56 -6.71
N PRO A 57 -16.64 -23.41 -6.64
CA PRO A 57 -17.45 -24.23 -5.71
C PRO A 57 -17.68 -25.68 -6.20
N THR A 58 -17.51 -25.96 -7.51
CA THR A 58 -17.78 -27.26 -8.12
C THR A 58 -16.57 -28.20 -8.08
N LEU A 59 -16.79 -29.52 -8.08
CA LEU A 59 -15.71 -30.50 -8.08
C LEU A 59 -14.80 -30.38 -9.32
N ILE A 60 -15.41 -30.25 -10.51
CA ILE A 60 -14.68 -30.06 -11.78
C ILE A 60 -13.88 -28.75 -11.72
N GLY A 61 -14.48 -27.69 -11.19
CA GLY A 61 -13.80 -26.41 -11.01
C GLY A 61 -12.61 -26.50 -10.05
N ARG A 62 -12.65 -27.34 -9.00
CA ARG A 62 -11.50 -27.57 -8.12
C ARG A 62 -10.35 -28.28 -8.83
N ILE A 63 -10.65 -29.28 -9.67
CA ILE A 63 -9.63 -29.93 -10.48
C ILE A 63 -8.96 -28.88 -11.38
N TRP A 64 -9.77 -28.01 -11.99
CA TRP A 64 -9.26 -26.90 -12.79
C TRP A 64 -8.39 -25.92 -11.99
N ASP A 65 -8.79 -25.60 -10.76
CA ASP A 65 -8.00 -24.75 -9.84
C ASP A 65 -6.62 -25.36 -9.55
N TYR A 66 -6.54 -26.66 -9.28
CA TYR A 66 -5.25 -27.36 -9.08
C TYR A 66 -4.41 -27.43 -10.33
N LEU A 67 -5.01 -27.58 -11.52
CA LEU A 67 -4.30 -27.49 -12.81
C LEU A 67 -3.72 -26.09 -13.03
N LEU A 68 -4.47 -25.04 -12.70
CA LEU A 68 -3.98 -23.66 -12.77
C LEU A 68 -2.86 -23.40 -11.77
N ILE A 69 -2.92 -23.96 -10.56
CA ILE A 69 -1.83 -23.89 -9.59
C ILE A 69 -0.57 -24.57 -10.14
N ALA A 70 -0.69 -25.77 -10.70
CA ALA A 70 0.43 -26.47 -11.33
C ALA A 70 1.01 -25.66 -12.50
N ALA A 71 0.16 -25.12 -13.36
CA ALA A 71 0.57 -24.27 -14.48
C ALA A 71 1.26 -22.96 -14.00
N SER A 72 0.80 -22.37 -12.88
CA SER A 72 1.46 -21.21 -12.26
C SER A 72 2.85 -21.56 -11.75
N ILE A 73 3.00 -22.72 -11.10
CA ILE A 73 4.30 -23.20 -10.61
C ILE A 73 5.27 -23.43 -11.77
N VAL A 74 4.79 -24.05 -12.85
CA VAL A 74 5.62 -24.31 -14.05
C VAL A 74 6.00 -23.00 -14.73
N SER A 75 5.04 -22.09 -15.00
CA SER A 75 5.33 -20.88 -15.78
C SER A 75 6.22 -19.89 -15.01
N VAL A 76 5.91 -19.61 -13.75
CA VAL A 76 6.75 -18.70 -12.92
C VAL A 76 8.07 -19.38 -12.53
N GLY A 77 8.05 -20.67 -12.22
CA GLY A 77 9.26 -21.45 -11.92
C GLY A 77 10.20 -21.51 -13.13
N TYR A 78 9.68 -21.65 -14.33
CA TYR A 78 10.45 -21.56 -15.56
C TYR A 78 11.14 -20.20 -15.72
N TRP A 79 10.42 -19.11 -15.48
CA TRP A 79 11.00 -17.77 -15.53
C TRP A 79 12.11 -17.59 -14.49
N ILE A 80 11.90 -18.03 -13.25
CA ILE A 80 12.92 -17.94 -12.18
C ILE A 80 14.18 -18.73 -12.57
N SER A 81 14.00 -19.97 -13.05
CA SER A 81 15.12 -20.88 -13.34
C SER A 81 15.91 -20.52 -14.60
N ASN A 82 15.26 -19.87 -15.57
CA ASN A 82 15.85 -19.53 -16.86
C ASN A 82 16.02 -18.02 -17.07
N PHE A 83 15.98 -17.22 -16.00
CA PHE A 83 15.98 -15.75 -16.09
C PHE A 83 17.10 -15.19 -16.96
N GLU A 84 18.35 -15.59 -16.72
CA GLU A 84 19.51 -15.16 -17.50
C GLU A 84 19.46 -15.67 -18.94
N VAL A 85 19.13 -16.93 -19.13
CA VAL A 85 19.07 -17.55 -20.47
C VAL A 85 18.02 -16.88 -21.34
N ILE A 86 16.84 -16.56 -20.77
CA ILE A 86 15.76 -15.84 -21.47
C ILE A 86 16.24 -14.42 -21.81
N ALA A 87 16.90 -13.73 -20.90
CA ALA A 87 17.43 -12.39 -21.15
C ALA A 87 18.44 -12.36 -22.31
N TYR A 88 19.33 -13.36 -22.39
CA TYR A 88 20.32 -13.46 -23.49
C TYR A 88 19.70 -13.75 -24.84
N ARG A 89 18.54 -14.42 -24.91
CA ARG A 89 17.86 -14.76 -26.15
C ARG A 89 16.61 -13.90 -26.45
N ALA A 90 16.51 -12.73 -25.82
CA ALA A 90 15.42 -11.80 -26.09
C ALA A 90 15.34 -11.43 -27.57
N GLY A 91 14.14 -11.64 -28.18
CA GLY A 91 13.92 -11.49 -29.62
C GLY A 91 14.17 -12.77 -30.44
N ALA A 92 14.66 -13.86 -29.81
CA ALA A 92 14.86 -15.18 -30.41
C ALA A 92 14.29 -16.28 -29.50
N GLU A 93 13.09 -16.03 -28.96
CA GLU A 93 12.41 -16.91 -28.01
C GLU A 93 12.03 -18.24 -28.70
N THR A 94 12.23 -19.33 -27.97
CA THR A 94 11.88 -20.67 -28.43
C THR A 94 10.37 -20.90 -28.39
N PRO A 95 9.82 -21.88 -29.14
CA PRO A 95 8.41 -22.24 -29.05
C PRO A 95 7.96 -22.62 -27.63
N LEU A 96 8.86 -23.14 -26.80
CA LEU A 96 8.61 -23.45 -25.40
C LEU A 96 8.45 -22.15 -24.59
N ASP A 97 9.33 -21.17 -24.78
CA ASP A 97 9.21 -19.86 -24.14
C ASP A 97 7.86 -19.20 -24.47
N GLN A 98 7.48 -19.23 -25.75
CA GLN A 98 6.21 -18.68 -26.21
C GLN A 98 5.02 -19.38 -25.54
N ALA A 99 5.01 -20.71 -25.49
CA ALA A 99 3.93 -21.47 -24.87
C ALA A 99 3.80 -21.17 -23.38
N ILE A 100 4.92 -21.09 -22.65
CA ILE A 100 4.95 -20.78 -21.22
C ILE A 100 4.48 -19.34 -20.98
N ALA A 101 4.92 -18.39 -21.79
CA ALA A 101 4.50 -16.99 -21.68
C ALA A 101 2.98 -16.83 -21.90
N VAL A 102 2.42 -17.49 -22.91
CA VAL A 102 0.98 -17.50 -23.17
C VAL A 102 0.22 -18.05 -21.97
N VAL A 103 0.66 -19.17 -21.40
CA VAL A 103 0.04 -19.76 -20.20
C VAL A 103 0.12 -18.78 -19.03
N GLY A 104 1.28 -18.17 -18.79
CA GLY A 104 1.48 -17.23 -17.69
C GLY A 104 0.60 -15.97 -17.81
N VAL A 105 0.46 -15.40 -18.99
CA VAL A 105 -0.41 -14.25 -19.28
C VAL A 105 -1.88 -14.61 -19.05
N LEU A 106 -2.34 -15.77 -19.55
CA LEU A 106 -3.73 -16.22 -19.35
C LEU A 106 -4.05 -16.48 -17.88
N ILE A 107 -3.11 -17.04 -17.11
CA ILE A 107 -3.26 -17.20 -15.66
C ILE A 107 -3.40 -15.82 -14.99
N GLY A 108 -2.58 -14.84 -15.34
CA GLY A 108 -2.68 -13.48 -14.82
C GLY A 108 -4.06 -12.86 -15.02
N ILE A 109 -4.67 -13.07 -16.19
CA ILE A 109 -6.04 -12.63 -16.48
C ILE A 109 -7.07 -13.37 -15.60
N GLU A 110 -6.94 -14.69 -15.46
CA GLU A 110 -7.86 -15.50 -14.65
C GLU A 110 -7.82 -15.11 -13.17
N LEU A 111 -6.65 -14.80 -12.63
CA LEU A 111 -6.50 -14.33 -11.24
C LEU A 111 -7.19 -12.99 -11.02
N ALA A 112 -6.98 -12.04 -11.92
CA ALA A 112 -7.63 -10.74 -11.86
C ALA A 112 -9.16 -10.88 -11.97
N ARG A 113 -9.66 -11.78 -12.83
CA ARG A 113 -11.07 -12.11 -12.95
C ARG A 113 -11.69 -12.57 -11.63
N ARG A 114 -10.99 -13.42 -10.90
CA ARG A 114 -11.48 -13.98 -9.62
C ARG A 114 -11.53 -12.98 -8.49
N VAL A 115 -10.61 -12.04 -8.46
CA VAL A 115 -10.43 -11.11 -7.33
C VAL A 115 -11.06 -9.76 -7.58
N VAL A 116 -10.88 -9.20 -8.77
CA VAL A 116 -11.32 -7.86 -9.16
C VAL A 116 -12.63 -7.90 -9.95
N GLY A 117 -12.74 -8.88 -10.86
CA GLY A 117 -13.94 -9.08 -11.68
C GLY A 117 -13.72 -8.84 -13.16
N ASN A 118 -14.82 -8.91 -13.91
CA ASN A 118 -14.77 -8.97 -15.38
C ASN A 118 -14.34 -7.66 -16.06
N ILE A 119 -14.59 -6.50 -15.45
CA ILE A 119 -14.22 -5.20 -16.05
C ILE A 119 -12.71 -5.12 -16.29
N PHE A 120 -11.94 -5.54 -15.31
CA PHE A 120 -10.47 -5.51 -15.39
C PHE A 120 -9.94 -6.52 -16.43
N VAL A 121 -10.61 -7.66 -16.56
CA VAL A 121 -10.31 -8.65 -17.61
C VAL A 121 -10.57 -8.08 -19.00
N ILE A 122 -11.70 -7.38 -19.18
CA ILE A 122 -12.05 -6.75 -20.46
C ILE A 122 -10.98 -5.74 -20.86
N ILE A 123 -10.51 -4.90 -19.94
CA ILE A 123 -9.43 -3.95 -20.20
C ILE A 123 -8.15 -4.69 -20.65
N GLY A 124 -7.73 -5.72 -19.91
CA GLY A 124 -6.57 -6.53 -20.28
C GLY A 124 -6.71 -7.22 -21.64
N ALA A 125 -7.91 -7.77 -21.95
CA ALA A 125 -8.18 -8.39 -23.23
C ALA A 125 -8.19 -7.37 -24.39
N LEU A 126 -8.76 -6.19 -24.18
CA LEU A 126 -8.71 -5.11 -25.17
C LEU A 126 -7.28 -4.63 -25.43
N MET A 127 -6.44 -4.55 -24.40
CA MET A 127 -5.02 -4.22 -24.56
C MET A 127 -4.29 -5.30 -25.37
N LEU A 128 -4.53 -6.59 -25.11
CA LEU A 128 -3.94 -7.67 -25.90
C LEU A 128 -4.39 -7.61 -27.36
N LEU A 129 -5.69 -7.37 -27.60
CA LEU A 129 -6.20 -7.20 -28.97
C LEU A 129 -5.57 -6.00 -29.67
N TYR A 130 -5.44 -4.87 -28.96
CA TYR A 130 -4.76 -3.69 -29.47
C TYR A 130 -3.28 -3.99 -29.80
N GLY A 131 -2.56 -4.68 -28.94
CA GLY A 131 -1.16 -5.04 -29.16
C GLY A 131 -0.95 -5.99 -30.36
N VAL A 132 -1.94 -6.86 -30.65
CA VAL A 132 -1.89 -7.77 -31.82
C VAL A 132 -2.30 -7.06 -33.12
N TYR A 133 -3.39 -6.31 -33.09
CA TYR A 133 -4.01 -5.69 -34.27
C TYR A 133 -3.74 -4.19 -34.38
N GLY A 134 -2.56 -3.74 -33.95
CA GLY A 134 -2.20 -2.33 -33.99
C GLY A 134 -2.16 -1.72 -35.39
N ASP A 135 -1.89 -2.52 -36.41
CA ASP A 135 -1.89 -2.15 -37.84
C ASP A 135 -3.29 -1.83 -38.41
N LEU A 136 -4.33 -2.32 -37.72
CA LEU A 136 -5.74 -2.05 -38.13
C LEU A 136 -6.33 -0.83 -37.38
N MET A 137 -5.57 -0.20 -36.50
CA MET A 137 -6.06 0.93 -35.73
C MET A 137 -6.01 2.22 -36.56
N PRO A 138 -6.81 3.24 -36.19
CA PRO A 138 -6.71 4.59 -36.79
C PRO A 138 -5.28 5.16 -36.68
N ASP A 139 -4.86 5.94 -37.67
CA ASP A 139 -3.49 6.48 -37.80
C ASP A 139 -2.94 7.08 -36.51
N LEU A 140 -3.78 7.72 -35.71
CA LEU A 140 -3.41 8.37 -34.47
C LEU A 140 -2.87 7.41 -33.38
N ILE A 141 -3.37 6.15 -33.38
CA ILE A 141 -3.01 5.13 -32.38
C ILE A 141 -2.52 3.83 -33.06
N SER A 142 -2.15 3.92 -34.34
CA SER A 142 -1.65 2.77 -35.10
C SER A 142 -0.22 2.43 -34.70
N HIS A 143 0.10 1.13 -34.75
CA HIS A 143 1.47 0.60 -34.58
C HIS A 143 1.61 -0.70 -35.36
N ALA A 144 2.83 -1.23 -35.50
CA ALA A 144 3.12 -2.37 -36.37
C ALA A 144 2.36 -3.67 -36.02
N GLY A 145 1.74 -3.76 -34.82
CA GLY A 145 1.15 -5.00 -34.33
C GLY A 145 2.21 -6.07 -34.00
N ASP A 146 1.79 -7.21 -33.46
CA ASP A 146 2.65 -8.37 -33.22
C ASP A 146 1.82 -9.66 -33.22
N THR A 147 2.49 -10.80 -33.34
CA THR A 147 1.81 -12.08 -33.14
C THR A 147 1.47 -12.27 -31.65
N PHE A 148 0.33 -12.90 -31.38
CA PHE A 148 -0.10 -13.11 -30.00
C PHE A 148 0.96 -13.80 -29.10
N PRO A 149 1.67 -14.88 -29.56
CA PRO A 149 2.75 -15.48 -28.77
C PRO A 149 3.93 -14.54 -28.49
N SER A 150 4.37 -13.75 -29.49
CA SER A 150 5.46 -12.80 -29.35
C SER A 150 5.10 -11.67 -28.37
N LEU A 151 3.89 -11.13 -28.47
CA LEU A 151 3.37 -10.16 -27.52
C LEU A 151 3.34 -10.73 -26.09
N CYS A 152 2.89 -11.99 -25.92
CA CYS A 152 2.90 -12.65 -24.62
C CYS A 152 4.32 -12.81 -24.06
N THR A 153 5.34 -13.12 -24.89
CA THR A 153 6.74 -13.22 -24.42
C THR A 153 7.24 -11.84 -23.95
N SER A 154 6.93 -10.79 -24.69
CA SER A 154 7.25 -9.42 -24.27
C SER A 154 6.61 -9.03 -22.94
N ILE A 155 5.33 -9.36 -22.73
CA ILE A 155 4.60 -9.07 -21.47
C ILE A 155 5.09 -9.96 -20.32
N PHE A 156 5.41 -11.23 -20.58
CA PHE A 156 5.74 -12.17 -19.50
C PHE A 156 7.19 -12.09 -19.05
N TYR A 157 8.13 -11.86 -19.98
CA TYR A 157 9.56 -11.95 -19.66
C TYR A 157 10.26 -10.62 -19.48
N LYS A 158 9.77 -9.52 -20.11
CA LYS A 158 10.44 -8.21 -20.01
C LYS A 158 10.12 -7.48 -18.71
N SER A 159 10.97 -6.51 -18.39
CA SER A 159 10.87 -5.70 -17.17
C SER A 159 9.64 -4.79 -17.09
N ASP A 160 8.96 -4.55 -18.20
CA ASP A 160 7.76 -3.70 -18.27
C ASP A 160 6.45 -4.49 -18.18
N GLY A 161 6.55 -5.82 -18.09
CA GLY A 161 5.42 -6.73 -18.05
C GLY A 161 5.02 -7.18 -16.64
N ILE A 162 4.66 -8.47 -16.53
CA ILE A 162 4.13 -9.07 -15.28
C ILE A 162 5.16 -9.01 -14.13
N PHE A 163 6.44 -9.28 -14.40
CA PHE A 163 7.50 -9.18 -13.41
C PHE A 163 8.14 -7.78 -13.36
N GLY A 164 7.45 -6.77 -13.89
CA GLY A 164 7.90 -5.39 -13.96
C GLY A 164 7.73 -4.60 -12.67
N ILE A 165 7.49 -3.29 -12.83
CA ILE A 165 7.41 -2.30 -11.76
C ILE A 165 6.43 -2.73 -10.67
N MET A 166 5.23 -3.22 -11.05
CA MET A 166 4.21 -3.60 -10.07
C MET A 166 4.65 -4.77 -9.19
N ALA A 167 5.23 -5.82 -9.77
CA ALA A 167 5.75 -6.96 -9.02
C ALA A 167 6.91 -6.54 -8.10
N ASN A 168 7.79 -5.64 -8.58
CA ASN A 168 8.89 -5.10 -7.79
C ASN A 168 8.40 -4.34 -6.56
N VAL A 169 7.51 -3.37 -6.75
CA VAL A 169 6.98 -2.55 -5.65
C VAL A 169 6.20 -3.40 -4.63
N LEU A 170 5.43 -4.38 -5.10
CA LEU A 170 4.70 -5.29 -4.22
C LEU A 170 5.64 -6.14 -3.36
N ALA A 171 6.69 -6.68 -3.97
CA ALA A 171 7.68 -7.51 -3.31
C ALA A 171 8.59 -6.71 -2.36
N THR A 172 9.01 -5.51 -2.76
CA THR A 172 9.99 -4.70 -2.00
C THR A 172 9.34 -3.95 -0.84
N TYR A 173 8.14 -3.41 -1.04
CA TYR A 173 7.54 -2.47 -0.08
C TYR A 173 6.19 -2.96 0.44
N ILE A 174 5.22 -3.18 -0.45
CA ILE A 174 3.81 -3.30 -0.08
C ILE A 174 3.55 -4.50 0.83
N ILE A 175 4.17 -5.66 0.53
CA ILE A 175 3.96 -6.87 1.33
C ILE A 175 4.32 -6.66 2.79
N LEU A 176 5.46 -6.02 3.08
CA LEU A 176 5.92 -5.78 4.45
C LEU A 176 5.05 -4.77 5.19
N PHE A 177 4.60 -3.71 4.52
CA PHE A 177 3.70 -2.73 5.15
C PHE A 177 2.29 -3.27 5.37
N VAL A 178 1.77 -4.08 4.47
CA VAL A 178 0.46 -4.72 4.65
C VAL A 178 0.50 -5.72 5.81
N ILE A 179 1.59 -6.48 5.93
CA ILE A 179 1.83 -7.37 7.07
C ILE A 179 1.95 -6.55 8.35
N PHE A 180 2.75 -5.49 8.38
CA PHE A 180 2.86 -4.57 9.50
C PHE A 180 1.48 -4.03 9.94
N GLY A 181 0.65 -3.59 8.99
CA GLY A 181 -0.71 -3.14 9.26
C GLY A 181 -1.58 -4.19 9.94
N ALA A 182 -1.50 -5.46 9.50
CA ALA A 182 -2.22 -6.57 10.12
C ALA A 182 -1.73 -6.87 11.56
N PHE A 183 -0.43 -6.77 11.80
CA PHE A 183 0.12 -6.91 13.15
C PHE A 183 -0.27 -5.76 14.06
N LEU A 184 -0.30 -4.54 13.56
CA LEU A 184 -0.73 -3.38 14.32
C LEU A 184 -2.23 -3.45 14.67
N GLU A 185 -3.07 -3.94 13.75
CA GLU A 185 -4.47 -4.21 14.02
C GLU A 185 -4.62 -5.30 15.09
N ALA A 186 -3.89 -6.41 14.96
CA ALA A 186 -3.89 -7.50 15.93
C ALA A 186 -3.35 -7.07 17.31
N SER A 187 -2.51 -6.03 17.39
CA SER A 187 -2.00 -5.47 18.65
C SER A 187 -3.04 -4.72 19.48
N GLY A 188 -4.19 -4.37 18.88
CA GLY A 188 -5.24 -3.58 19.54
C GLY A 188 -5.08 -2.06 19.41
N ALA A 189 -4.11 -1.57 18.66
CA ALA A 189 -3.87 -0.13 18.43
C ALA A 189 -5.10 0.61 17.89
N GLN A 190 -5.96 -0.07 17.13
CA GLN A 190 -7.19 0.51 16.59
C GLN A 190 -8.08 1.13 17.68
N ARG A 191 -8.17 0.49 18.84
CA ARG A 191 -8.97 1.00 19.96
C ARG A 191 -8.42 2.33 20.47
N PHE A 192 -7.12 2.45 20.65
CA PHE A 192 -6.46 3.69 21.05
C PHE A 192 -6.71 4.83 20.04
N PHE A 193 -6.66 4.54 18.73
CA PHE A 193 -6.89 5.53 17.67
C PHE A 193 -8.34 6.04 17.60
N ILE A 194 -9.28 5.40 18.29
CA ILE A 194 -10.66 5.86 18.43
C ILE A 194 -10.87 6.53 19.80
N ASP A 195 -10.45 5.89 20.89
CA ASP A 195 -10.76 6.32 22.26
C ASP A 195 -10.03 7.62 22.62
N TRP A 196 -8.77 7.79 22.19
CA TRP A 196 -8.03 9.02 22.43
C TRP A 196 -8.64 10.26 21.73
N PRO A 197 -8.95 10.25 20.42
CA PRO A 197 -9.64 11.36 19.78
C PRO A 197 -11.04 11.60 20.34
N LEU A 198 -11.76 10.55 20.74
CA LEU A 198 -13.07 10.70 21.38
C LEU A 198 -12.98 11.49 22.69
N ALA A 199 -12.01 11.19 23.52
CA ALA A 199 -11.78 11.94 24.75
C ALA A 199 -11.29 13.38 24.49
N ALA A 200 -10.49 13.62 23.42
CA ALA A 200 -9.92 14.90 23.10
C ALA A 200 -10.91 15.90 22.47
N VAL A 201 -11.74 15.44 21.54
CA VAL A 201 -12.62 16.33 20.74
C VAL A 201 -14.09 15.92 20.74
N GLY A 202 -14.44 14.76 21.30
CA GLY A 202 -15.81 14.21 21.26
C GLY A 202 -16.86 15.12 21.89
N HIS A 203 -16.48 15.88 22.93
CA HIS A 203 -17.36 16.83 23.64
C HIS A 203 -17.63 18.13 22.85
N ARG A 204 -16.88 18.40 21.78
CA ARG A 204 -17.02 19.64 20.99
C ARG A 204 -18.17 19.55 19.99
N ILE A 205 -18.60 20.71 19.45
CA ILE A 205 -19.62 20.79 18.38
C ILE A 205 -19.17 19.87 17.22
N GLY A 206 -20.04 18.94 16.82
CA GLY A 206 -19.74 17.93 15.82
C GLY A 206 -18.64 16.93 16.25
N GLY A 207 -18.45 16.76 17.57
CA GLY A 207 -17.39 15.93 18.16
C GLY A 207 -17.27 14.55 17.53
N PRO A 208 -18.34 13.73 17.48
CA PRO A 208 -18.30 12.39 16.89
C PRO A 208 -17.78 12.34 15.44
N ALA A 209 -18.15 13.34 14.62
CA ALA A 209 -17.66 13.40 13.25
C ALA A 209 -16.20 13.90 13.16
N LYS A 210 -15.76 14.76 14.08
CA LYS A 210 -14.35 15.15 14.21
C LYS A 210 -13.47 13.99 14.66
N VAL A 211 -13.99 13.14 15.55
CA VAL A 211 -13.35 11.87 15.95
C VAL A 211 -13.15 10.97 14.75
N SER A 212 -14.18 10.82 13.89
CA SER A 212 -14.08 10.08 12.64
C SER A 212 -12.93 10.59 11.77
N VAL A 213 -12.80 11.92 11.58
CA VAL A 213 -11.73 12.51 10.77
C VAL A 213 -10.33 12.21 11.34
N ILE A 214 -10.15 12.36 12.64
CA ILE A 214 -8.84 12.11 13.29
C ILE A 214 -8.51 10.61 13.31
N ALA A 215 -9.47 9.77 13.71
CA ALA A 215 -9.30 8.32 13.77
C ALA A 215 -8.98 7.73 12.38
N SER A 216 -9.72 8.17 11.34
CA SER A 216 -9.46 7.75 9.96
C SER A 216 -8.14 8.28 9.41
N GLY A 217 -7.65 9.43 9.89
CA GLY A 217 -6.31 9.92 9.56
C GLY A 217 -5.22 9.03 10.15
N LEU A 218 -5.34 8.70 11.43
CA LEU A 218 -4.36 7.84 12.11
C LEU A 218 -4.39 6.40 11.58
N PHE A 219 -5.57 5.80 11.47
CA PHE A 219 -5.69 4.43 10.99
C PHE A 219 -5.44 4.32 9.49
N GLY A 220 -5.88 5.30 8.71
CA GLY A 220 -5.70 5.35 7.26
C GLY A 220 -4.24 5.43 6.83
N SER A 221 -3.40 6.15 7.59
CA SER A 221 -1.96 6.23 7.34
C SER A 221 -1.25 4.87 7.43
N ILE A 222 -1.91 3.87 8.01
CA ILE A 222 -1.41 2.50 8.21
C ILE A 222 -2.04 1.54 7.23
N SER A 223 -3.38 1.57 7.10
CA SER A 223 -4.14 0.59 6.33
C SER A 223 -3.93 0.70 4.82
N GLY A 224 -3.58 1.89 4.34
CA GLY A 224 -3.36 2.16 2.92
C GLY A 224 -4.56 1.85 2.01
N SER A 225 -5.77 1.73 2.58
CA SER A 225 -7.00 1.40 1.86
C SER A 225 -8.21 2.19 2.37
N ALA A 226 -8.76 3.07 1.55
CA ALA A 226 -9.93 3.86 1.90
C ALA A 226 -11.14 2.99 2.29
N ILE A 227 -11.36 1.88 1.59
CA ILE A 227 -12.47 0.95 1.85
C ILE A 227 -12.27 0.24 3.19
N ALA A 228 -11.07 -0.31 3.43
CA ALA A 228 -10.76 -1.00 4.69
C ALA A 228 -10.87 -0.03 5.87
N ASN A 229 -10.34 1.18 5.72
CA ASN A 229 -10.44 2.25 6.72
C ASN A 229 -11.91 2.60 7.01
N THR A 230 -12.74 2.85 5.98
CA THR A 230 -14.18 3.13 6.13
C THR A 230 -14.90 2.01 6.87
N VAL A 231 -14.57 0.75 6.63
CA VAL A 231 -15.22 -0.39 7.32
C VAL A 231 -14.74 -0.49 8.76
N SER A 232 -13.44 -0.40 9.01
CA SER A 232 -12.85 -0.57 10.33
C SER A 232 -13.23 0.56 11.30
N THR A 233 -12.94 1.81 10.95
CA THR A 233 -13.26 2.97 11.79
C THR A 233 -14.76 3.29 11.75
N GLY A 234 -15.39 3.20 10.57
CA GLY A 234 -16.80 3.53 10.37
C GLY A 234 -17.76 2.60 11.10
N SER A 235 -17.37 1.36 11.39
CA SER A 235 -18.18 0.46 12.22
C SER A 235 -18.48 1.05 13.62
N PHE A 236 -17.60 1.91 14.13
CA PHE A 236 -17.72 2.61 15.41
C PHE A 236 -18.18 4.05 15.24
N THR A 237 -17.58 4.80 14.33
CA THR A 237 -17.80 6.24 14.19
C THR A 237 -19.14 6.59 13.55
N ILE A 238 -19.61 5.83 12.56
CA ILE A 238 -20.90 6.07 11.90
C ILE A 238 -22.08 5.91 12.89
N PRO A 239 -22.18 4.82 13.68
CA PRO A 239 -23.20 4.74 14.73
C PRO A 239 -23.11 5.87 15.76
N MET A 240 -21.91 6.28 16.16
CA MET A 240 -21.67 7.39 17.08
C MET A 240 -22.16 8.72 16.50
N MET A 241 -21.85 9.04 15.25
CA MET A 241 -22.35 10.22 14.55
C MET A 241 -23.88 10.24 14.44
N LYS A 242 -24.50 9.10 14.15
CA LYS A 242 -25.98 8.98 14.09
C LYS A 242 -26.61 9.25 15.44
N ARG A 243 -26.07 8.72 16.54
CA ARG A 243 -26.57 9.01 17.90
C ARG A 243 -26.46 10.49 18.25
N ALA A 244 -25.41 11.17 17.82
CA ALA A 244 -25.21 12.60 18.03
C ALA A 244 -26.15 13.49 17.18
N GLY A 245 -26.94 12.93 16.26
CA GLY A 245 -27.93 13.65 15.46
C GLY A 245 -27.56 13.92 14.01
N PHE A 246 -26.42 13.38 13.51
CA PHE A 246 -26.15 13.43 12.07
C PHE A 246 -27.13 12.53 11.30
N LYS A 247 -27.62 13.01 10.15
CA LYS A 247 -28.42 12.19 9.25
C LYS A 247 -27.63 10.97 8.79
N PRO A 248 -28.28 9.79 8.60
CA PRO A 248 -27.57 8.56 8.23
C PRO A 248 -26.65 8.70 7.00
N HIS A 249 -27.12 9.34 5.91
CA HIS A 249 -26.32 9.57 4.71
C HIS A 249 -25.16 10.55 4.94
N VAL A 250 -25.31 11.49 5.88
CA VAL A 250 -24.23 12.43 6.23
C VAL A 250 -23.15 11.71 7.04
N ALA A 251 -23.54 10.93 8.04
CA ALA A 251 -22.60 10.11 8.81
C ALA A 251 -21.87 9.09 7.90
N GLY A 252 -22.62 8.40 7.02
CA GLY A 252 -22.08 7.46 6.04
C GLY A 252 -21.21 8.11 4.98
N GLY A 253 -21.34 9.41 4.70
CA GLY A 253 -20.53 10.14 3.74
C GLY A 253 -19.27 10.79 4.33
N ILE A 254 -19.33 11.24 5.59
CA ILE A 254 -18.16 11.83 6.29
C ILE A 254 -17.05 10.80 6.46
N GLU A 255 -17.38 9.59 6.86
CA GLU A 255 -16.39 8.54 7.12
C GLU A 255 -15.56 8.16 5.88
N PRO A 256 -16.13 7.84 4.71
CA PRO A 256 -15.36 7.60 3.49
C PRO A 256 -14.53 8.82 3.05
N ALA A 257 -15.08 10.04 3.20
CA ALA A 257 -14.34 11.25 2.90
C ALA A 257 -13.12 11.42 3.81
N ALA A 258 -13.22 11.07 5.09
CA ALA A 258 -12.08 11.04 5.99
C ALA A 258 -11.10 9.89 5.65
N SER A 259 -11.64 8.71 5.35
CA SER A 259 -10.86 7.50 5.08
C SER A 259 -9.94 7.63 3.86
N ILE A 260 -10.38 8.35 2.82
CA ILE A 260 -9.57 8.56 1.63
C ILE A 260 -8.32 9.41 1.92
N GLY A 261 -8.42 10.35 2.86
CA GLY A 261 -7.27 11.16 3.30
C GLY A 261 -6.12 10.32 3.86
N GLY A 262 -6.43 9.16 4.43
CA GLY A 262 -5.43 8.22 4.91
C GLY A 262 -4.52 7.67 3.80
N MET A 263 -4.99 7.65 2.55
CA MET A 263 -4.18 7.24 1.40
C MET A 263 -3.05 8.23 1.11
N PHE A 264 -3.19 9.48 1.50
CA PHE A 264 -2.19 10.53 1.30
C PHE A 264 -1.32 10.77 2.53
N MET A 265 -1.74 10.27 3.70
CA MET A 265 -1.08 10.56 4.97
C MET A 265 0.16 9.68 5.16
N PRO A 266 1.35 10.30 5.31
CA PRO A 266 2.54 9.56 5.76
C PRO A 266 2.32 8.89 7.14
N PRO A 267 3.04 7.81 7.48
CA PRO A 267 4.24 7.31 6.81
C PRO A 267 4.01 6.34 5.66
N ILE A 268 2.84 5.68 5.53
CA ILE A 268 2.70 4.60 4.54
C ILE A 268 2.06 5.09 3.24
N MET A 269 1.11 6.05 3.30
CA MET A 269 0.50 6.68 2.11
C MET A 269 -0.16 5.69 1.13
N GLY A 270 -0.58 4.54 1.59
CA GLY A 270 -0.98 3.46 0.70
C GLY A 270 0.16 3.00 -0.21
N ALA A 271 -0.16 2.17 -1.20
CA ALA A 271 0.84 1.63 -2.12
C ALA A 271 1.33 2.65 -3.17
N GLY A 272 0.57 3.72 -3.42
CA GLY A 272 0.87 4.70 -4.46
C GLY A 272 2.16 5.49 -4.21
N GLY A 273 2.46 5.83 -2.97
CA GLY A 273 3.70 6.53 -2.63
C GLY A 273 4.95 5.69 -2.95
N PHE A 274 4.91 4.38 -2.75
CA PHE A 274 6.02 3.48 -3.10
C PHE A 274 6.17 3.31 -4.61
N ILE A 275 5.04 3.24 -5.34
CA ILE A 275 5.06 3.22 -6.81
C ILE A 275 5.66 4.52 -7.34
N MET A 276 5.31 5.66 -6.73
CA MET A 276 5.87 6.96 -7.09
C MET A 276 7.38 6.99 -6.89
N ALA A 277 7.90 6.45 -5.78
CA ALA A 277 9.33 6.36 -5.52
C ALA A 277 10.05 5.53 -6.60
N GLU A 278 9.47 4.41 -6.99
CA GLU A 278 10.01 3.54 -8.04
C GLU A 278 9.99 4.19 -9.41
N LEU A 279 8.89 4.86 -9.79
CA LEU A 279 8.76 5.52 -11.09
C LEU A 279 9.65 6.77 -11.23
N THR A 280 9.84 7.52 -10.14
CA THR A 280 10.60 8.77 -10.17
C THR A 280 12.08 8.60 -9.82
N GLY A 281 12.47 7.47 -9.22
CA GLY A 281 13.80 7.27 -8.65
C GLY A 281 14.08 8.17 -7.42
N VAL A 282 13.07 8.87 -6.91
CA VAL A 282 13.20 9.76 -5.75
C VAL A 282 13.04 8.96 -4.45
N PRO A 283 13.90 9.19 -3.44
CA PRO A 283 13.77 8.50 -2.15
C PRO A 283 12.37 8.68 -1.55
N TYR A 284 11.80 7.59 -1.03
CA TYR A 284 10.46 7.61 -0.45
C TYR A 284 10.29 8.63 0.68
N SER A 285 11.35 8.86 1.48
CA SER A 285 11.38 9.88 2.52
C SER A 285 11.10 11.29 2.00
N HIS A 286 11.59 11.64 0.82
CA HIS A 286 11.30 12.92 0.17
C HIS A 286 9.84 13.01 -0.26
N ILE A 287 9.30 11.95 -0.86
CA ILE A 287 7.88 11.88 -1.23
C ILE A 287 6.97 12.03 0.00
N MET A 288 7.33 11.40 1.13
CA MET A 288 6.63 11.59 2.41
C MET A 288 6.59 13.06 2.85
N LEU A 289 7.71 13.77 2.73
CA LEU A 289 7.78 15.19 3.12
C LEU A 289 6.90 16.05 2.21
N VAL A 290 6.95 15.83 0.90
CA VAL A 290 6.10 16.52 -0.07
C VAL A 290 4.62 16.26 0.18
N ALA A 291 4.24 15.04 0.54
CA ALA A 291 2.85 14.66 0.78
C ALA A 291 2.30 15.14 2.12
N LEU A 292 3.15 15.39 3.12
CA LEU A 292 2.72 15.60 4.51
C LEU A 292 1.78 16.82 4.64
N TYR A 293 2.20 17.97 4.13
CA TYR A 293 1.39 19.18 4.26
C TYR A 293 0.08 19.12 3.44
N PRO A 294 0.08 18.69 2.18
CA PRO A 294 -1.15 18.45 1.43
C PRO A 294 -2.13 17.52 2.14
N ALA A 295 -1.63 16.42 2.72
CA ALA A 295 -2.47 15.48 3.47
C ALA A 295 -3.07 16.12 4.73
N LEU A 296 -2.29 16.87 5.49
CA LEU A 296 -2.79 17.62 6.66
C LEU A 296 -3.86 18.63 6.26
N LEU A 297 -3.69 19.32 5.14
CA LEU A 297 -4.70 20.25 4.62
C LEU A 297 -5.98 19.54 4.16
N TYR A 298 -5.84 18.36 3.59
CA TYR A 298 -6.99 17.53 3.26
C TYR A 298 -7.84 17.24 4.51
N PHE A 299 -7.20 16.71 5.57
CA PHE A 299 -7.89 16.45 6.84
C PHE A 299 -8.44 17.73 7.48
N TYR A 300 -7.70 18.82 7.43
CA TYR A 300 -8.17 20.12 7.89
C TYR A 300 -9.42 20.58 7.13
N SER A 301 -9.45 20.42 5.81
CA SER A 301 -10.63 20.73 4.98
C SER A 301 -11.86 19.92 5.40
N VAL A 302 -11.71 18.60 5.56
CA VAL A 302 -12.81 17.73 6.01
C VAL A 302 -13.25 18.11 7.44
N PHE A 303 -12.30 18.36 8.34
CA PHE A 303 -12.56 18.74 9.73
C PHE A 303 -13.35 20.06 9.83
N MET A 304 -12.97 21.06 9.03
CA MET A 304 -13.68 22.35 8.98
C MET A 304 -15.08 22.22 8.36
N MET A 305 -15.24 21.40 7.31
CA MET A 305 -16.55 21.10 6.75
C MET A 305 -17.49 20.45 7.77
N VAL A 306 -16.99 19.44 8.49
CA VAL A 306 -17.73 18.78 9.59
C VAL A 306 -18.11 19.77 10.68
N HIS A 307 -17.19 20.67 11.05
CA HIS A 307 -17.43 21.69 12.06
C HIS A 307 -18.58 22.63 11.65
N TYR A 308 -18.56 23.15 10.42
CA TYR A 308 -19.59 24.06 9.94
C TYR A 308 -20.92 23.34 9.66
N GLU A 309 -20.89 22.11 9.17
CA GLU A 309 -22.10 21.30 9.01
C GLU A 309 -22.76 21.06 10.37
N ALA A 310 -22.00 20.68 11.39
CA ALA A 310 -22.51 20.48 12.75
C ALA A 310 -23.05 21.77 13.36
N LYS A 311 -22.38 22.92 13.15
CA LYS A 311 -22.88 24.23 13.55
C LYS A 311 -24.19 24.59 12.83
N ARG A 312 -24.32 24.24 11.56
CA ARG A 312 -25.52 24.51 10.77
C ARG A 312 -26.76 23.80 11.34
N PHE A 313 -26.58 22.58 11.84
CA PHE A 313 -27.67 21.74 12.37
C PHE A 313 -27.70 21.65 13.89
N ASP A 314 -26.89 22.45 14.61
CA ASP A 314 -26.75 22.49 16.06
C ASP A 314 -26.47 21.12 16.70
N ILE A 315 -25.61 20.32 16.04
CA ILE A 315 -25.20 19.00 16.51
C ILE A 315 -24.10 19.15 17.55
N ARG A 316 -24.43 18.81 18.80
CA ARG A 316 -23.50 18.88 19.93
C ARG A 316 -22.68 17.59 20.05
N GLY A 317 -21.57 17.67 20.78
CA GLY A 317 -20.75 16.52 21.13
C GLY A 317 -21.28 15.81 22.39
N GLU A 318 -20.76 14.61 22.59
CA GLU A 318 -20.98 13.82 23.81
C GLU A 318 -19.68 13.82 24.65
N PRO A 319 -19.76 14.08 25.97
CA PRO A 319 -18.58 14.01 26.82
C PRO A 319 -18.08 12.56 26.95
N SER A 320 -16.76 12.38 26.95
CA SER A 320 -16.13 11.10 27.26
C SER A 320 -16.04 10.94 28.79
N GLU A 321 -16.18 9.72 29.28
CA GLU A 321 -15.98 9.38 30.68
C GLU A 321 -14.52 9.53 31.14
N ARG A 322 -13.56 9.26 30.22
CA ARG A 322 -12.11 9.32 30.46
C ARG A 322 -11.51 10.59 29.89
N ARG A 323 -10.49 11.16 30.57
CA ARG A 323 -9.73 12.31 30.04
C ARG A 323 -8.76 11.85 28.94
N ALA A 324 -8.61 12.68 27.92
CA ALA A 324 -7.70 12.38 26.79
C ALA A 324 -6.23 12.17 27.25
N TRP A 325 -5.79 12.93 28.28
CA TRP A 325 -4.45 12.81 28.83
C TRP A 325 -4.22 11.47 29.54
N ASP A 326 -5.22 10.95 30.24
CA ASP A 326 -5.12 9.67 30.95
C ASP A 326 -4.99 8.51 29.95
N ILE A 327 -5.84 8.52 28.90
CA ILE A 327 -5.76 7.53 27.81
C ILE A 327 -4.39 7.62 27.12
N PHE A 328 -3.95 8.84 26.78
CA PHE A 328 -2.65 9.03 26.14
C PHE A 328 -1.50 8.50 27.00
N ARG A 329 -1.48 8.83 28.29
CA ARG A 329 -0.44 8.39 29.21
C ARG A 329 -0.38 6.87 29.38
N GLU A 330 -1.52 6.20 29.36
CA GLU A 330 -1.61 4.75 29.50
C GLU A 330 -1.25 4.02 28.21
N GLU A 331 -1.67 4.55 27.04
CA GLU A 331 -1.70 3.82 25.77
C GLU A 331 -0.83 4.45 24.66
N TRP A 332 -0.06 5.52 24.92
CA TRP A 332 0.76 6.22 23.92
C TRP A 332 1.75 5.32 23.16
N LEU A 333 2.12 4.20 23.77
CA LEU A 333 3.02 3.23 23.16
C LEU A 333 2.47 2.66 21.84
N PHE A 334 1.15 2.69 21.60
CA PHE A 334 0.58 2.28 20.33
C PHE A 334 0.96 3.19 19.14
N ILE A 335 1.46 4.40 19.41
CA ILE A 335 2.00 5.28 18.36
C ILE A 335 3.45 4.89 18.01
N MET A 336 4.17 4.24 18.91
CA MET A 336 5.60 3.94 18.75
C MET A 336 5.95 3.19 17.46
N PRO A 337 5.21 2.17 17.02
CA PRO A 337 5.50 1.51 15.74
C PRO A 337 5.52 2.48 14.55
N LEU A 338 4.61 3.45 14.53
CA LEU A 338 4.56 4.47 13.46
C LEU A 338 5.71 5.46 13.57
N VAL A 339 6.03 5.88 14.79
CA VAL A 339 7.18 6.79 15.06
C VAL A 339 8.48 6.12 14.61
N VAL A 340 8.68 4.84 14.96
CA VAL A 340 9.88 4.08 14.56
C VAL A 340 9.98 4.01 13.04
N ILE A 341 8.93 3.61 12.34
CA ILE A 341 8.94 3.58 10.87
C ILE A 341 9.30 4.94 10.30
N THR A 342 8.65 6.01 10.77
CA THR A 342 8.85 7.37 10.26
C THR A 342 10.28 7.84 10.50
N VAL A 343 10.82 7.65 11.71
CA VAL A 343 12.17 8.09 12.06
C VAL A 343 13.22 7.37 11.23
N PHE A 344 13.10 6.03 11.08
CA PHE A 344 14.09 5.27 10.29
C PHE A 344 14.02 5.60 8.80
N MET A 345 12.82 5.81 8.24
CA MET A 345 12.69 6.26 6.85
C MET A 345 13.28 7.66 6.63
N LEU A 346 13.07 8.60 7.56
CA LEU A 346 13.65 9.94 7.49
C LEU A 346 15.16 9.94 7.72
N ALA A 347 15.67 8.96 8.47
CA ALA A 347 17.10 8.73 8.65
C ALA A 347 17.80 8.11 7.42
N GLY A 348 17.02 7.79 6.35
CA GLY A 348 17.56 7.28 5.09
C GLY A 348 17.59 5.74 4.97
N TYR A 349 17.06 5.02 5.96
CA TYR A 349 16.92 3.56 5.85
C TYR A 349 15.85 3.15 4.84
N SER A 350 15.99 1.96 4.27
CA SER A 350 15.02 1.46 3.30
C SER A 350 13.62 1.31 3.94
N PRO A 351 12.54 1.53 3.16
CA PRO A 351 11.19 1.33 3.67
C PRO A 351 10.95 -0.08 4.21
N GLY A 352 11.51 -1.12 3.55
CA GLY A 352 11.41 -2.51 4.00
C GLY A 352 12.05 -2.73 5.38
N TYR A 353 13.26 -2.22 5.59
CA TYR A 353 13.96 -2.26 6.88
C TYR A 353 13.14 -1.56 7.98
N SER A 354 12.64 -0.35 7.67
CA SER A 354 11.81 0.43 8.58
C SER A 354 10.51 -0.29 8.95
N ALA A 355 9.89 -1.00 7.99
CA ALA A 355 8.69 -1.79 8.23
C ALA A 355 8.94 -2.97 9.21
N ILE A 356 10.07 -3.65 9.08
CA ILE A 356 10.46 -4.74 9.98
C ILE A 356 10.72 -4.23 11.41
N LEU A 357 11.38 -3.07 11.56
CA LEU A 357 11.53 -2.42 12.87
C LEU A 357 10.19 -2.03 13.49
N GLY A 358 9.30 -1.46 12.67
CA GLY A 358 7.93 -1.14 13.09
C GLY A 358 7.17 -2.39 13.54
N LEU A 359 7.29 -3.50 12.80
CA LEU A 359 6.67 -4.78 13.15
C LEU A 359 7.22 -5.34 14.47
N ALA A 360 8.53 -5.32 14.68
CA ALA A 360 9.14 -5.72 15.93
C ALA A 360 8.64 -4.86 17.10
N THR A 361 8.57 -3.54 16.91
CA THR A 361 8.03 -2.60 17.90
C THR A 361 6.56 -2.88 18.20
N CYS A 362 5.76 -3.19 17.16
CA CYS A 362 4.35 -3.56 17.32
C CYS A 362 4.16 -4.79 18.20
N ILE A 363 4.96 -5.83 18.00
CA ILE A 363 4.94 -7.05 18.81
C ILE A 363 5.30 -6.74 20.29
N LEU A 364 6.33 -5.93 20.52
CA LEU A 364 6.76 -5.52 21.86
C LEU A 364 5.68 -4.73 22.60
N VAL A 365 5.04 -3.78 21.91
CA VAL A 365 3.99 -2.93 22.48
C VAL A 365 2.76 -3.77 22.83
N SER A 366 2.36 -4.69 21.97
CA SER A 366 1.18 -5.55 22.21
C SER A 366 1.37 -6.44 23.44
N HIS A 367 2.57 -6.95 23.64
CA HIS A 367 2.88 -7.76 24.82
C HIS A 367 2.75 -6.97 26.13
N LYS A 368 3.20 -5.71 26.13
CA LYS A 368 3.22 -4.87 27.33
C LYS A 368 1.84 -4.35 27.73
N LEU A 369 0.98 -4.00 26.75
CA LEU A 369 -0.25 -3.26 27.02
C LEU A 369 -1.50 -4.12 27.14
N LEU A 370 -1.56 -5.25 26.44
CA LEU A 370 -2.79 -6.02 26.31
C LEU A 370 -2.71 -7.42 26.93
N GLU A 371 -1.56 -7.82 27.49
CA GLU A 371 -1.29 -9.21 27.85
C GLU A 371 -1.55 -10.18 26.67
N THR A 372 -1.87 -9.66 25.51
CA THR A 372 -2.06 -10.40 24.26
C THR A 372 -0.67 -10.74 23.74
N ARG A 373 -0.20 -11.89 24.12
CA ARG A 373 1.14 -12.43 23.90
C ARG A 373 1.35 -12.82 22.44
N ILE A 374 1.54 -11.83 21.56
CA ILE A 374 2.25 -12.06 20.30
C ILE A 374 3.71 -12.23 20.69
N ASP A 375 4.34 -13.27 20.24
CA ASP A 375 5.55 -13.84 20.83
C ASP A 375 6.69 -12.82 21.06
N LEU A 376 6.87 -12.41 22.31
CA LEU A 376 7.98 -11.55 22.77
C LEU A 376 9.34 -12.12 22.36
N THR A 377 9.46 -13.43 22.28
CA THR A 377 10.68 -14.12 21.85
C THR A 377 11.06 -13.75 20.43
N LEU A 378 10.07 -13.74 19.53
CA LEU A 378 10.28 -13.37 18.14
C LEU A 378 10.67 -11.88 18.01
N ALA A 379 10.00 -10.99 18.76
CA ALA A 379 10.32 -9.58 18.78
C ALA A 379 11.76 -9.32 19.28
N ILE A 380 12.17 -9.98 20.37
CA ILE A 380 13.53 -9.88 20.89
C ILE A 380 14.54 -10.43 19.87
N ALA A 381 14.24 -11.59 19.25
CA ALA A 381 15.11 -12.17 18.24
C ALA A 381 15.24 -11.26 17.01
N MET A 382 14.13 -10.67 16.54
CA MET A 382 14.15 -9.70 15.43
C MET A 382 14.97 -8.46 15.79
N LEU A 383 14.76 -7.87 16.96
CA LEU A 383 15.53 -6.71 17.41
C LEU A 383 17.02 -7.03 17.61
N PHE A 384 17.33 -8.25 18.05
CA PHE A 384 18.72 -8.69 18.16
C PHE A 384 19.37 -8.83 16.79
N VAL A 385 18.69 -9.48 15.82
CA VAL A 385 19.21 -9.61 14.43
C VAL A 385 19.44 -8.23 13.83
N LEU A 386 18.47 -7.32 13.97
CA LEU A 386 18.57 -5.95 13.48
C LEU A 386 19.68 -5.14 14.15
N GLY A 387 19.77 -5.21 15.47
CA GLY A 387 20.81 -4.52 16.24
C GLY A 387 22.20 -5.07 15.97
N PHE A 388 22.32 -6.37 15.78
CA PHE A 388 23.59 -7.03 15.46
C PHE A 388 24.04 -6.72 14.03
N HIS A 389 23.11 -6.70 13.08
CA HIS A 389 23.39 -6.28 11.70
C HIS A 389 23.82 -4.81 11.65
N TRP A 390 23.10 -3.91 12.33
CA TRP A 390 23.48 -2.51 12.45
C TRP A 390 24.87 -2.33 13.09
N LEU A 391 25.20 -3.13 14.10
CA LEU A 391 26.51 -3.08 14.75
C LEU A 391 27.65 -3.45 13.78
N ILE A 392 27.43 -4.45 12.92
CA ILE A 392 28.40 -4.85 11.88
C ILE A 392 28.57 -3.73 10.85
N GLU A 393 27.49 -3.15 10.36
CA GLU A 393 27.53 -2.04 9.39
C GLU A 393 28.22 -0.79 9.98
N ALA A 394 27.91 -0.45 11.23
CA ALA A 394 28.54 0.68 11.94
C ALA A 394 30.04 0.47 12.12
N GLN A 395 30.51 -0.75 12.37
CA GLN A 395 31.94 -1.06 12.43
C GLN A 395 32.65 -0.90 11.09
N GLY A 396 32.03 -1.32 9.98
CA GLY A 396 32.56 -1.11 8.64
C GLY A 396 32.72 0.37 8.28
N SER A 397 31.79 1.22 8.72
CA SER A 397 31.81 2.67 8.50
C SER A 397 32.80 3.44 9.38
N LEU A 398 33.13 2.93 10.59
CA LEU A 398 34.02 3.54 11.55
C LEU A 398 35.50 3.10 11.42
N GLY A 399 35.85 2.35 10.36
CA GLY A 399 37.22 1.97 10.06
C GLY A 399 37.77 0.89 10.99
N GLY A 400 37.04 -0.19 11.19
CA GLY A 400 37.52 -1.52 11.64
C GLY A 400 38.31 -1.66 12.96
N ALA A 401 38.76 -0.56 13.54
CA ALA A 401 39.74 -0.60 14.65
C ALA A 401 39.14 -0.43 16.07
N ALA A 402 37.88 0.01 16.16
CA ALA A 402 37.39 0.54 17.45
C ALA A 402 36.85 -0.49 18.44
N LEU A 403 36.36 -1.66 18.03
CA LEU A 403 35.69 -2.58 18.95
C LEU A 403 36.23 -4.01 19.02
N GLY A 404 37.10 -4.46 18.10
CA GLY A 404 37.70 -5.83 18.13
C GLY A 404 36.70 -7.00 18.11
N LEU A 405 35.40 -6.71 17.92
CA LEU A 405 34.32 -7.69 17.98
C LEU A 405 34.21 -8.50 16.66
N GLU A 406 34.66 -7.91 15.53
CA GLU A 406 34.62 -8.56 14.22
C GLU A 406 35.47 -9.85 14.20
N GLY A 407 36.69 -9.81 14.79
CA GLY A 407 37.53 -10.97 14.94
C GLY A 407 36.99 -12.04 15.89
N LEU A 408 36.25 -11.63 16.92
CA LEU A 408 35.79 -12.55 17.96
C LEU A 408 34.42 -13.20 17.62
N LEU A 409 33.49 -12.44 17.03
CA LEU A 409 32.10 -12.89 16.81
C LEU A 409 31.87 -13.43 15.41
N ILE A 410 32.61 -12.94 14.40
CA ILE A 410 32.37 -13.30 12.98
C ILE A 410 33.42 -14.27 12.47
N THR A 411 34.70 -13.98 12.71
CA THR A 411 35.77 -14.78 12.10
C THR A 411 36.15 -16.03 12.89
N ALA A 412 36.07 -16.01 14.23
CA ALA A 412 36.45 -17.14 15.05
C ALA A 412 35.58 -18.39 14.83
N PRO A 413 34.22 -18.32 14.78
CA PRO A 413 33.39 -19.50 14.44
C PRO A 413 33.61 -19.99 13.01
N ALA A 414 33.74 -19.07 12.04
CA ALA A 414 33.95 -19.41 10.63
C ALA A 414 35.33 -20.07 10.44
N GLN A 415 36.38 -19.59 11.09
CA GLN A 415 37.70 -20.20 11.06
C GLN A 415 37.76 -21.55 11.78
N GLY A 416 37.03 -21.73 12.85
CA GLY A 416 36.91 -23.01 13.54
C GLY A 416 36.25 -24.09 12.68
N ILE A 417 35.21 -23.75 11.92
CA ILE A 417 34.53 -24.65 10.99
C ILE A 417 35.41 -24.93 9.76
N ALA A 418 36.06 -23.90 9.19
CA ALA A 418 36.97 -24.05 8.08
C ALA A 418 38.18 -24.93 8.44
N GLY A 419 38.69 -24.85 9.67
CA GLY A 419 39.76 -25.72 10.19
C GLY A 419 39.35 -27.20 10.31
N LEU A 420 38.06 -27.47 10.64
CA LEU A 420 37.52 -28.83 10.70
C LEU A 420 37.25 -29.44 9.31
N LEU A 421 37.06 -28.60 8.28
CA LEU A 421 36.70 -29.02 6.92
C LEU A 421 37.91 -28.97 5.93
N ALA A 422 39.12 -28.79 6.39
CA ALA A 422 40.34 -28.55 5.60
C ALA A 422 40.72 -29.62 4.56
N ALA A 423 39.84 -30.55 4.23
CA ALA A 423 40.03 -31.54 3.16
C ALA A 423 39.51 -31.09 1.77
N GLY A 424 38.90 -29.93 1.61
CA GLY A 424 38.38 -29.40 0.35
C GLY A 424 38.40 -27.87 0.30
N GLU A 425 39.53 -27.28 -0.02
CA GLU A 425 39.85 -25.84 0.16
C GLU A 425 38.82 -24.83 -0.41
N ARG A 426 38.21 -25.10 -1.54
CA ARG A 426 37.23 -24.18 -2.15
C ARG A 426 35.84 -24.25 -1.51
N GLN A 427 35.30 -25.46 -1.32
CA GLN A 427 33.97 -25.67 -0.74
C GLN A 427 33.92 -25.25 0.72
N ALA A 428 35.01 -25.47 1.48
CA ALA A 428 35.11 -25.03 2.86
C ALA A 428 35.15 -23.49 2.98
N ALA A 429 35.82 -22.80 2.06
CA ALA A 429 35.85 -21.34 2.04
C ALA A 429 34.49 -20.72 1.66
N GLU A 430 33.76 -21.31 0.73
CA GLU A 430 32.40 -20.88 0.36
C GLU A 430 31.42 -21.13 1.51
N LEU A 431 31.50 -22.28 2.18
CA LEU A 431 30.69 -22.58 3.33
C LEU A 431 30.98 -21.64 4.53
N ALA A 432 32.26 -21.35 4.77
CA ALA A 432 32.70 -20.44 5.82
C ALA A 432 32.21 -18.99 5.57
N ARG A 433 32.23 -18.53 4.30
CA ARG A 433 31.65 -17.25 3.90
C ARG A 433 30.12 -17.25 4.10
N ALA A 434 29.43 -18.26 3.57
CA ALA A 434 27.98 -18.37 3.72
C ALA A 434 27.55 -18.43 5.19
N ILE A 435 28.31 -19.06 6.08
CA ILE A 435 28.05 -19.04 7.53
C ILE A 435 28.36 -17.67 8.11
N GLY A 436 29.48 -17.03 7.71
CA GLY A 436 29.86 -15.69 8.17
C GLY A 436 28.79 -14.64 7.84
N ASP A 437 28.35 -14.62 6.61
CA ASP A 437 27.34 -13.68 6.11
C ASP A 437 25.97 -13.87 6.80
N ASN A 438 25.66 -15.09 7.26
CA ASN A 438 24.42 -15.40 7.97
C ASN A 438 24.56 -15.49 9.51
N LEU A 439 25.68 -15.16 10.09
CA LEU A 439 25.89 -15.21 11.55
C LEU A 439 24.85 -14.41 12.34
N PRO A 440 24.44 -13.19 11.95
CA PRO A 440 23.39 -12.46 12.66
C PRO A 440 22.08 -13.24 12.76
N LEU A 441 21.68 -13.90 11.66
CA LEU A 441 20.48 -14.74 11.62
C LEU A 441 20.64 -15.98 12.50
N ILE A 442 21.81 -16.65 12.44
CA ILE A 442 22.09 -17.85 13.24
C ILE A 442 22.03 -17.52 14.73
N TYR A 443 22.68 -16.45 15.17
CA TYR A 443 22.61 -16.01 16.56
C TYR A 443 21.19 -15.59 16.97
N GLY A 444 20.46 -14.88 16.11
CA GLY A 444 19.06 -14.54 16.34
C GLY A 444 18.18 -15.76 16.55
N LEU A 445 18.36 -16.80 15.73
CA LEU A 445 17.64 -18.08 15.85
C LEU A 445 18.02 -18.84 17.12
N LEU A 446 19.30 -18.87 17.50
CA LEU A 446 19.77 -19.50 18.73
C LEU A 446 19.22 -18.82 19.97
N ILE A 447 19.19 -17.47 19.99
CA ILE A 447 18.60 -16.69 21.07
C ILE A 447 17.10 -16.96 21.14
N ALA A 448 16.40 -16.94 20.01
CA ALA A 448 14.97 -17.26 19.94
C ALA A 448 14.69 -18.66 20.50
N ALA A 449 15.45 -19.67 20.06
CA ALA A 449 15.32 -21.03 20.57
C ALA A 449 15.58 -21.12 22.08
N GLY A 450 16.63 -20.45 22.57
CA GLY A 450 16.96 -20.37 23.99
C GLY A 450 15.84 -19.76 24.83
N ILE A 451 15.28 -18.63 24.39
CA ILE A 451 14.16 -17.95 25.06
C ILE A 451 12.89 -18.85 25.01
N LEU A 452 12.61 -19.49 23.88
CA LEU A 452 11.46 -20.40 23.74
C LEU A 452 11.56 -21.58 24.71
N VAL A 453 12.74 -22.21 24.81
CA VAL A 453 12.97 -23.29 25.77
C VAL A 453 12.81 -22.82 27.22
N TRP A 454 13.37 -21.66 27.56
CA TRP A 454 13.26 -21.04 28.88
C TRP A 454 11.81 -20.72 29.25
N ARG A 455 11.03 -20.13 28.32
CA ARG A 455 9.62 -19.80 28.52
C ARG A 455 8.75 -21.04 28.64
N ARG A 456 9.01 -22.08 27.80
CA ARG A 456 8.34 -23.38 27.91
C ARG A 456 8.54 -24.01 29.28
N ARG A 457 9.75 -23.94 29.84
CA ARG A 457 10.05 -24.42 31.20
C ARG A 457 9.29 -23.62 32.27
N ARG A 458 8.87 -22.40 32.01
CA ARG A 458 8.05 -21.57 32.90
C ARG A 458 6.54 -21.69 32.68
N GLY A 459 6.08 -22.64 31.87
CA GLY A 459 4.66 -22.93 31.66
C GLY A 459 3.98 -22.02 30.62
N ALA A 460 4.73 -21.31 29.77
CA ALA A 460 4.14 -20.53 28.69
C ALA A 460 3.55 -21.45 27.60
N ASP A 461 2.34 -21.11 27.12
CA ASP A 461 1.71 -21.79 25.99
C ASP A 461 2.26 -21.22 24.66
N ILE A 462 3.42 -21.75 24.26
CA ILE A 462 4.12 -21.33 23.03
C ILE A 462 3.27 -21.62 21.79
N ALA A 463 2.47 -22.69 21.80
CA ALA A 463 1.64 -23.05 20.66
C ALA A 463 0.58 -21.97 20.39
N ALA A 464 -0.05 -21.45 21.43
CA ALA A 464 -1.01 -20.36 21.32
C ALA A 464 -0.35 -19.04 20.84
N GLU A 465 0.90 -18.77 21.24
CA GLU A 465 1.63 -17.57 20.84
C GLU A 465 2.05 -17.63 19.37
N VAL A 466 2.63 -18.75 18.94
CA VAL A 466 2.95 -18.99 17.52
C VAL A 466 1.68 -18.97 16.67
N GLY A 467 0.59 -19.53 17.19
CA GLY A 467 -0.71 -19.49 16.50
C GLY A 467 -1.19 -18.06 16.20
N ARG A 468 -1.00 -17.10 17.13
CA ARG A 468 -1.36 -15.69 16.90
C ARG A 468 -0.49 -15.03 15.84
N PHE A 469 0.80 -15.33 15.82
CA PHE A 469 1.71 -14.84 14.78
C PHE A 469 1.30 -15.36 13.39
N VAL A 470 0.97 -16.64 13.28
CA VAL A 470 0.47 -17.26 12.03
C VAL A 470 -0.83 -16.59 11.59
N VAL A 471 -1.75 -16.30 12.51
CA VAL A 471 -3.01 -15.62 12.20
C VAL A 471 -2.77 -14.20 11.67
N ALA A 472 -1.90 -13.42 12.31
CA ALA A 472 -1.57 -12.08 11.85
C ALA A 472 -0.86 -12.10 10.48
N SER A 473 0.10 -13.01 10.27
CA SER A 473 0.77 -13.22 8.98
C SER A 473 -0.22 -13.57 7.88
N ARG A 474 -1.15 -14.49 8.15
CA ARG A 474 -2.24 -14.86 7.23
C ARG A 474 -3.13 -13.69 6.88
N GLN A 475 -3.54 -12.88 7.86
CA GLN A 475 -4.38 -11.70 7.62
C GLN A 475 -3.67 -10.67 6.74
N GLY A 476 -2.41 -10.38 7.00
CA GLY A 476 -1.58 -9.53 6.16
C GLY A 476 -1.45 -10.09 4.74
N THR A 477 -1.18 -11.37 4.60
CA THR A 477 -1.12 -12.03 3.29
C THR A 477 -2.44 -11.91 2.54
N ILE A 478 -3.58 -12.24 3.16
CA ILE A 478 -4.92 -12.11 2.52
C ILE A 478 -5.17 -10.68 2.03
N ALA A 479 -4.77 -9.68 2.79
CA ALA A 479 -4.92 -8.27 2.38
C ALA A 479 -4.05 -7.95 1.16
N SER A 480 -2.81 -8.47 1.07
CA SER A 480 -1.90 -8.26 -0.06
C SER A 480 -2.37 -8.97 -1.33
N LEU A 481 -3.05 -10.14 -1.22
CA LEU A 481 -3.51 -10.92 -2.38
C LEU A 481 -4.46 -10.14 -3.28
N LYS A 482 -5.26 -9.21 -2.74
CA LYS A 482 -6.18 -8.39 -3.54
C LYS A 482 -5.44 -7.52 -4.54
N ILE A 483 -4.29 -7.00 -4.15
CA ILE A 483 -3.44 -6.17 -5.02
C ILE A 483 -2.58 -7.09 -5.90
N GLY A 484 -1.97 -8.12 -5.32
CA GLY A 484 -1.10 -9.05 -6.02
C GLY A 484 -1.78 -9.80 -7.18
N ALA A 485 -3.08 -10.11 -7.06
CA ALA A 485 -3.86 -10.73 -8.15
C ALA A 485 -3.99 -9.86 -9.40
N THR A 486 -3.75 -8.55 -9.29
CA THR A 486 -3.84 -7.63 -10.43
C THR A 486 -2.56 -7.50 -11.22
N VAL A 487 -1.44 -8.02 -10.69
CA VAL A 487 -0.10 -7.89 -11.32
C VAL A 487 -0.10 -8.36 -12.77
N GLY A 488 -0.78 -9.49 -13.04
CA GLY A 488 -0.86 -10.03 -14.41
C GLY A 488 -1.49 -9.06 -15.40
N VAL A 489 -2.67 -8.53 -15.10
CA VAL A 489 -3.38 -7.60 -16.01
C VAL A 489 -2.70 -6.23 -16.07
N ILE A 490 -2.15 -5.73 -14.95
CA ILE A 490 -1.37 -4.48 -14.96
C ILE A 490 -0.13 -4.64 -15.84
N GLY A 491 0.57 -5.79 -15.74
CA GLY A 491 1.70 -6.10 -16.61
C GLY A 491 1.32 -6.17 -18.08
N ILE A 492 0.14 -6.69 -18.40
CA ILE A 492 -0.40 -6.66 -19.76
C ILE A 492 -0.61 -5.22 -20.23
N ILE A 493 -1.29 -4.40 -19.44
CA ILE A 493 -1.60 -3.01 -19.81
C ILE A 493 -0.32 -2.21 -20.03
N ILE A 494 0.60 -2.22 -19.07
CA ILE A 494 1.85 -1.47 -19.15
C ILE A 494 2.72 -2.01 -20.30
N GLY A 495 2.87 -3.33 -20.39
CA GLY A 495 3.67 -3.96 -21.44
C GLY A 495 3.19 -3.60 -22.84
N VAL A 496 1.86 -3.58 -23.07
CA VAL A 496 1.28 -3.19 -24.36
C VAL A 496 1.43 -1.68 -24.60
N LEU A 497 1.17 -0.84 -23.59
CA LEU A 497 1.33 0.62 -23.70
C LEU A 497 2.77 1.00 -24.06
N THR A 498 3.75 0.36 -23.41
CA THR A 498 5.17 0.58 -23.69
C THR A 498 5.56 0.04 -25.08
N TYR A 499 5.11 -1.16 -25.41
CA TYR A 499 5.39 -1.81 -26.70
C TYR A 499 4.85 -1.00 -27.90
N SER A 500 3.62 -0.51 -27.80
CA SER A 500 2.94 0.23 -28.86
C SER A 500 3.37 1.71 -28.97
N GLY A 501 4.09 2.24 -27.97
CA GLY A 501 4.39 3.68 -27.89
C GLY A 501 3.17 4.56 -27.54
N LEU A 502 2.02 3.96 -27.24
CA LEU A 502 0.77 4.68 -26.96
C LEU A 502 0.88 5.65 -25.78
N VAL A 503 1.85 5.44 -24.89
CA VAL A 503 2.15 6.35 -23.78
C VAL A 503 2.40 7.80 -24.27
N LEU A 504 3.27 7.96 -25.26
CA LEU A 504 3.62 9.28 -25.82
C LEU A 504 2.47 9.84 -26.66
N THR A 505 1.88 9.00 -27.52
CA THR A 505 0.73 9.40 -28.33
C THR A 505 -0.44 9.89 -27.48
N PHE A 506 -0.70 9.25 -26.34
CA PHE A 506 -1.76 9.68 -25.43
C PHE A 506 -1.43 11.06 -24.80
N ALA A 507 -0.17 11.30 -24.45
CA ALA A 507 0.25 12.59 -23.92
C ALA A 507 -0.02 13.70 -24.96
N ASP A 508 0.38 13.48 -26.22
CA ASP A 508 0.13 14.41 -27.32
C ASP A 508 -1.37 14.69 -27.51
N ILE A 509 -2.20 13.63 -27.53
CA ILE A 509 -3.67 13.75 -27.66
C ILE A 509 -4.26 14.59 -26.53
N VAL A 510 -3.86 14.34 -25.28
CA VAL A 510 -4.39 15.08 -24.12
C VAL A 510 -3.97 16.53 -24.17
N ILE A 511 -2.72 16.83 -24.56
CA ILE A 511 -2.21 18.21 -24.69
C ILE A 511 -2.92 18.94 -25.82
N GLU A 512 -3.12 18.30 -26.97
CA GLU A 512 -3.84 18.87 -28.10
C GLU A 512 -5.30 19.17 -27.74
N LEU A 513 -6.03 18.20 -27.15
CA LEU A 513 -7.40 18.40 -26.67
C LEU A 513 -7.52 19.49 -25.61
N ALA A 514 -6.47 19.69 -24.83
CA ALA A 514 -6.41 20.74 -23.81
C ALA A 514 -5.91 22.09 -24.36
N GLU A 515 -5.63 22.17 -25.67
CA GLU A 515 -5.07 23.38 -26.30
C GLU A 515 -3.80 23.88 -25.56
N GLY A 516 -3.00 22.99 -25.00
CA GLY A 516 -1.82 23.30 -24.19
C GLY A 516 -2.12 23.93 -22.83
N GLN A 517 -3.40 23.92 -22.36
CA GLN A 517 -3.79 24.56 -21.12
C GLN A 517 -3.73 23.55 -19.95
N LEU A 518 -2.89 23.80 -18.97
CA LEU A 518 -2.67 22.91 -17.82
C LEU A 518 -3.95 22.60 -17.04
N TRP A 519 -4.82 23.59 -16.79
CA TRP A 519 -6.06 23.36 -16.04
C TRP A 519 -7.01 22.40 -16.76
N LEU A 520 -7.08 22.48 -18.08
CA LEU A 520 -7.91 21.58 -18.88
C LEU A 520 -7.30 20.20 -18.98
N THR A 521 -5.97 20.11 -19.09
CA THR A 521 -5.21 18.85 -19.00
C THR A 521 -5.50 18.13 -17.69
N ILE A 522 -5.43 18.81 -16.54
CA ILE A 522 -5.75 18.24 -15.23
C ILE A 522 -7.21 17.73 -15.19
N LEU A 523 -8.15 18.48 -15.78
CA LEU A 523 -9.55 18.07 -15.84
C LEU A 523 -9.78 16.83 -16.71
N LEU A 524 -9.11 16.76 -17.89
CA LEU A 524 -9.17 15.60 -18.77
C LEU A 524 -8.55 14.35 -18.09
N ILE A 525 -7.44 14.53 -17.40
CA ILE A 525 -6.82 13.45 -16.61
C ILE A 525 -7.74 13.02 -15.48
N ALA A 526 -8.45 13.94 -14.81
CA ALA A 526 -9.42 13.58 -13.77
C ALA A 526 -10.55 12.72 -14.33
N LEU A 527 -11.07 13.06 -15.49
CA LEU A 527 -12.09 12.27 -16.17
C LEU A 527 -11.57 10.89 -16.59
N ALA A 528 -10.37 10.84 -17.17
CA ALA A 528 -9.73 9.58 -17.56
C ALA A 528 -9.45 8.69 -16.34
N SER A 529 -8.94 9.27 -15.25
CA SER A 529 -8.67 8.58 -13.98
C SER A 529 -9.94 8.00 -13.36
N LEU A 530 -11.04 8.76 -13.40
CA LEU A 530 -12.34 8.28 -12.93
C LEU A 530 -12.82 7.06 -13.72
N ILE A 531 -12.68 7.09 -15.05
CA ILE A 531 -13.06 5.96 -15.94
C ILE A 531 -12.15 4.76 -15.69
N LEU A 532 -10.84 4.96 -15.69
CA LEU A 532 -9.85 3.90 -15.48
C LEU A 532 -9.92 3.31 -14.05
N GLY A 533 -10.32 4.13 -13.07
CA GLY A 533 -10.50 3.70 -11.68
C GLY A 533 -11.78 2.90 -11.42
N MET A 534 -12.68 2.75 -12.41
CA MET A 534 -13.93 2.01 -12.24
C MET A 534 -13.70 0.51 -12.03
N GLY A 535 -13.86 0.07 -10.78
CA GLY A 535 -13.76 -1.35 -10.43
C GLY A 535 -12.33 -1.90 -10.37
N VAL A 536 -11.32 -1.03 -10.38
CA VAL A 536 -9.90 -1.38 -10.31
C VAL A 536 -9.34 -0.98 -8.93
N PRO A 537 -8.43 -1.75 -8.32
CA PRO A 537 -7.72 -1.30 -7.13
C PRO A 537 -6.98 0.01 -7.39
N VAL A 538 -7.02 0.92 -6.42
CA VAL A 538 -6.42 2.27 -6.54
C VAL A 538 -4.96 2.25 -6.97
N THR A 539 -4.19 1.28 -6.50
CA THR A 539 -2.79 1.08 -6.89
C THR A 539 -2.63 0.85 -8.39
N ALA A 540 -3.52 0.03 -8.95
CA ALA A 540 -3.55 -0.24 -10.38
C ALA A 540 -4.01 1.01 -11.16
N ALA A 541 -5.08 1.67 -10.70
CA ALA A 541 -5.58 2.90 -11.30
C ALA A 541 -4.48 3.98 -11.34
N TYR A 542 -3.77 4.19 -10.21
CA TYR A 542 -2.68 5.15 -10.16
C TYR A 542 -1.55 4.79 -11.14
N LEU A 543 -1.09 3.55 -11.15
CA LEU A 543 0.04 3.16 -12.00
C LEU A 543 -0.29 3.31 -13.48
N ILE A 544 -1.47 2.84 -13.90
CA ILE A 544 -1.91 2.96 -15.29
C ILE A 544 -2.05 4.42 -15.69
N THR A 545 -2.71 5.23 -14.85
CA THR A 545 -2.89 6.66 -15.13
C THR A 545 -1.56 7.42 -15.10
N ALA A 546 -0.64 7.07 -14.19
CA ALA A 546 0.67 7.73 -14.08
C ALA A 546 1.52 7.51 -15.33
N VAL A 547 1.59 6.28 -15.82
CA VAL A 547 2.36 5.96 -17.04
C VAL A 547 1.89 6.81 -18.22
N VAL A 548 0.58 7.07 -18.31
CA VAL A 548 -0.04 7.75 -19.46
C VAL A 548 -0.11 9.27 -19.27
N ALA A 549 -0.40 9.76 -18.08
CA ALA A 549 -0.72 11.17 -17.82
C ALA A 549 0.46 11.99 -17.30
N VAL A 550 1.43 11.39 -16.62
CA VAL A 550 2.59 12.13 -16.11
C VAL A 550 3.41 12.76 -17.24
N PRO A 551 3.69 12.08 -18.37
CA PRO A 551 4.38 12.71 -19.49
C PRO A 551 3.70 14.00 -19.97
N ALA A 552 2.37 13.98 -20.15
CA ALA A 552 1.62 15.18 -20.56
C ALA A 552 1.75 16.35 -19.58
N LEU A 553 1.70 16.09 -18.27
CA LEU A 553 1.86 17.12 -17.24
C LEU A 553 3.28 17.69 -17.20
N THR A 554 4.29 16.82 -17.35
CA THR A 554 5.70 17.26 -17.34
C THR A 554 6.07 18.05 -18.58
N GLU A 555 5.51 17.73 -19.72
CA GLU A 555 5.67 18.50 -20.95
C GLU A 555 5.07 19.91 -20.84
N LEU A 556 3.98 20.06 -20.09
CA LEU A 556 3.40 21.37 -19.73
C LEU A 556 4.16 22.09 -18.60
N GLY A 557 5.33 21.60 -18.21
CA GLY A 557 6.23 22.25 -17.26
C GLY A 557 5.92 21.95 -15.78
N VAL A 558 5.06 20.98 -15.47
CA VAL A 558 4.81 20.56 -14.09
C VAL A 558 6.00 19.72 -13.59
N ASN A 559 6.48 20.03 -12.38
CA ASN A 559 7.54 19.23 -11.73
C ASN A 559 7.12 17.74 -11.67
N PRO A 560 8.01 16.78 -11.96
CA PRO A 560 7.67 15.36 -12.02
C PRO A 560 6.99 14.82 -10.74
N ILE A 561 7.45 15.23 -9.55
CA ILE A 561 6.82 14.79 -8.29
C ILE A 561 5.42 15.39 -8.16
N ALA A 562 5.24 16.66 -8.52
CA ALA A 562 3.92 17.31 -8.53
C ALA A 562 2.99 16.64 -9.54
N ALA A 563 3.46 16.29 -10.73
CA ALA A 563 2.70 15.56 -11.74
C ALA A 563 2.23 14.18 -11.21
N HIS A 564 3.13 13.44 -10.57
CA HIS A 564 2.77 12.18 -9.91
C HIS A 564 1.78 12.39 -8.76
N MET A 565 1.91 13.45 -7.97
CA MET A 565 0.95 13.78 -6.90
C MET A 565 -0.43 14.13 -7.47
N ILE A 566 -0.51 14.89 -8.57
CA ILE A 566 -1.77 15.17 -9.29
C ILE A 566 -2.47 13.86 -9.65
N VAL A 567 -1.75 12.98 -10.35
CA VAL A 567 -2.30 11.71 -10.82
C VAL A 567 -2.67 10.79 -9.64
N TYR A 568 -1.83 10.76 -8.59
CA TYR A 568 -2.11 9.95 -7.41
C TYR A 568 -3.40 10.40 -6.69
N TRP A 569 -3.60 11.71 -6.54
CA TRP A 569 -4.82 12.24 -5.92
C TRP A 569 -6.04 11.96 -6.78
N LEU A 570 -5.95 12.15 -8.09
CA LEU A 570 -7.05 11.88 -9.02
C LEU A 570 -7.39 10.38 -9.09
N SER A 571 -6.42 9.48 -8.94
CA SER A 571 -6.69 8.03 -8.91
C SER A 571 -7.53 7.58 -7.71
N GLN A 572 -7.65 8.41 -6.67
CA GLN A 572 -8.49 8.13 -5.50
C GLN A 572 -9.96 8.52 -5.71
N ASP A 573 -10.27 9.32 -6.72
CA ASP A 573 -11.61 9.92 -6.91
C ASP A 573 -12.69 8.85 -7.08
N SER A 574 -12.39 7.72 -7.74
CA SER A 574 -13.30 6.60 -7.94
C SER A 574 -13.84 5.97 -6.65
N ASN A 575 -13.17 6.19 -5.49
CA ASN A 575 -13.64 5.67 -4.20
C ASN A 575 -14.86 6.43 -3.66
N ILE A 576 -15.01 7.71 -4.00
CA ILE A 576 -16.05 8.59 -3.46
C ILE A 576 -16.87 9.31 -4.52
N THR A 577 -16.38 9.39 -5.76
CA THR A 577 -17.08 10.08 -6.86
C THR A 577 -18.09 9.15 -7.53
N PRO A 578 -19.38 9.56 -7.64
CA PRO A 578 -20.32 8.83 -8.49
C PRO A 578 -19.81 8.74 -9.94
N PRO A 579 -20.02 7.63 -10.66
CA PRO A 579 -20.96 6.54 -10.34
C PRO A 579 -20.37 5.37 -9.52
N VAL A 580 -19.06 5.30 -9.28
CA VAL A 580 -18.39 4.11 -8.70
C VAL A 580 -18.43 4.10 -7.18
N CYS A 581 -17.87 5.09 -6.54
CA CYS A 581 -17.90 5.46 -5.11
C CYS A 581 -17.94 4.27 -4.11
N ILE A 582 -17.03 3.28 -4.27
CA ILE A 582 -17.04 2.02 -3.51
C ILE A 582 -16.91 2.25 -1.99
N ALA A 583 -16.04 3.16 -1.56
CA ALA A 583 -15.89 3.48 -0.14
C ALA A 583 -17.15 4.18 0.41
N ALA A 584 -17.77 5.07 -0.36
CA ALA A 584 -19.02 5.71 0.02
C ALA A 584 -20.17 4.71 0.13
N PHE A 585 -20.22 3.69 -0.72
CA PHE A 585 -21.21 2.61 -0.62
C PHE A 585 -20.99 1.73 0.61
N ALA A 586 -19.74 1.48 1.00
CA ALA A 586 -19.43 0.81 2.26
C ALA A 586 -19.95 1.64 3.46
N GLY A 587 -19.70 2.95 3.46
CA GLY A 587 -20.23 3.87 4.47
C GLY A 587 -21.76 3.91 4.50
N ALA A 588 -22.42 3.91 3.33
CA ALA A 588 -23.86 3.85 3.20
C ALA A 588 -24.45 2.56 3.81
N THR A 589 -23.79 1.43 3.57
CA THR A 589 -24.21 0.13 4.10
C THR A 589 -24.16 0.12 5.63
N ILE A 590 -23.08 0.61 6.24
CA ILE A 590 -22.95 0.72 7.69
C ILE A 590 -23.98 1.71 8.26
N ALA A 591 -24.17 2.84 7.58
CA ALA A 591 -25.15 3.86 7.99
C ALA A 591 -26.60 3.40 7.81
N LYS A 592 -26.86 2.35 7.02
CA LYS A 592 -28.18 1.94 6.52
C LYS A 592 -28.88 3.11 5.83
N ALA A 593 -28.18 3.76 4.90
CA ALA A 593 -28.61 4.96 4.21
C ALA A 593 -28.68 4.74 2.70
N ASN A 594 -29.32 5.68 1.98
CA ASN A 594 -29.34 5.67 0.52
C ASN A 594 -27.91 5.84 -0.03
N MET A 595 -27.51 4.91 -0.90
CA MET A 595 -26.12 4.83 -1.44
C MET A 595 -25.75 6.09 -2.21
N TRP A 596 -26.59 6.55 -3.14
CA TRP A 596 -26.32 7.72 -3.97
C TRP A 596 -26.24 9.02 -3.17
N LEU A 597 -27.16 9.20 -2.22
CA LEU A 597 -27.16 10.38 -1.37
C LEU A 597 -25.92 10.40 -0.46
N THR A 598 -25.48 9.23 -0.01
CA THR A 598 -24.25 9.08 0.76
C THR A 598 -23.03 9.39 -0.09
N ALA A 599 -22.97 8.92 -1.34
CA ALA A 599 -21.89 9.19 -2.28
C ALA A 599 -21.77 10.69 -2.60
N PHE A 600 -22.87 11.38 -2.93
CA PHE A 600 -22.84 12.84 -3.12
C PHE A 600 -22.45 13.60 -1.83
N THR A 601 -22.77 13.05 -0.68
CA THR A 601 -22.32 13.61 0.59
C THR A 601 -20.83 13.42 0.79
N ALA A 602 -20.29 12.22 0.52
CA ALA A 602 -18.86 11.96 0.59
C ALA A 602 -18.07 12.87 -0.38
N PHE A 603 -18.55 13.01 -1.61
CA PHE A 603 -18.00 13.94 -2.61
C PHE A 603 -17.96 15.39 -2.07
N LYS A 604 -19.05 15.86 -1.45
CA LYS A 604 -19.13 17.20 -0.84
C LYS A 604 -18.08 17.39 0.26
N PHE A 605 -17.86 16.40 1.13
CA PHE A 605 -16.90 16.52 2.23
C PHE A 605 -15.45 16.38 1.77
N ALA A 606 -15.18 15.58 0.74
CA ALA A 606 -13.85 15.35 0.18
C ALA A 606 -13.42 16.36 -0.89
N LYS A 607 -14.09 17.49 -1.01
CA LYS A 607 -13.87 18.50 -2.06
C LYS A 607 -12.43 18.96 -2.27
N PHE A 608 -11.56 18.88 -1.24
CA PHE A 608 -10.14 19.22 -1.34
C PHE A 608 -9.38 18.22 -2.23
N LEU A 609 -9.91 17.00 -2.41
CA LEU A 609 -9.38 16.01 -3.36
C LEU A 609 -9.30 16.57 -4.79
N TYR A 610 -10.27 17.38 -5.18
CA TYR A 610 -10.37 17.96 -6.53
C TYR A 610 -9.64 19.28 -6.65
N LEU A 611 -9.42 19.99 -5.54
CA LEU A 611 -8.64 21.23 -5.51
C LEU A 611 -7.13 20.95 -5.46
N GLY A 612 -6.71 19.93 -4.73
CA GLY A 612 -5.31 19.56 -4.53
C GLY A 612 -4.52 19.42 -5.84
N PRO A 613 -5.01 18.72 -6.88
CA PRO A 613 -4.36 18.62 -8.17
C PRO A 613 -4.03 19.96 -8.82
N PHE A 614 -4.91 20.94 -8.75
CA PHE A 614 -4.64 22.29 -9.25
C PHE A 614 -3.59 23.01 -8.41
N LEU A 615 -3.59 22.82 -7.09
CA LEU A 615 -2.54 23.39 -6.23
C LEU A 615 -1.17 22.82 -6.55
N PHE A 616 -1.05 21.51 -6.81
CA PHE A 616 0.20 20.89 -7.25
C PHE A 616 0.65 21.41 -8.63
N GLY A 617 -0.28 21.68 -9.54
CA GLY A 617 0.04 22.18 -10.88
C GLY A 617 0.43 23.66 -10.92
N TYR A 618 -0.18 24.49 -10.07
CA TYR A 618 -0.03 25.96 -10.17
C TYR A 618 0.76 26.60 -9.02
N VAL A 619 1.02 25.88 -7.94
CA VAL A 619 1.71 26.41 -6.75
C VAL A 619 2.93 25.55 -6.44
N PRO A 620 4.11 25.83 -7.01
CA PRO A 620 5.32 25.02 -6.81
C PRO A 620 5.65 24.80 -5.33
N GLY A 621 5.48 25.81 -4.48
CA GLY A 621 5.70 25.69 -3.03
C GLY A 621 4.80 24.67 -2.34
N PHE A 622 3.68 24.24 -2.97
CA PHE A 622 2.82 23.20 -2.42
C PHE A 622 3.46 21.81 -2.47
N SER A 623 4.36 21.60 -3.42
CA SER A 623 5.18 20.38 -3.57
C SER A 623 6.62 20.56 -3.07
N LEU A 624 6.87 21.53 -2.18
CA LEU A 624 8.21 21.87 -1.67
C LEU A 624 9.20 22.34 -2.76
N ASP A 625 8.70 22.87 -3.86
CA ASP A 625 9.51 23.40 -4.94
C ASP A 625 9.61 24.94 -4.80
N GLY A 626 10.82 25.49 -4.84
CA GLY A 626 11.09 26.91 -4.68
C GLY A 626 11.87 27.26 -3.41
N SER A 627 11.94 28.57 -3.09
CA SER A 627 12.63 29.05 -1.90
C SER A 627 11.83 28.75 -0.62
N ALA A 628 12.50 28.68 0.53
CA ALA A 628 11.84 28.44 1.82
C ALA A 628 10.77 29.51 2.15
N SER A 629 10.97 30.77 1.68
CA SER A 629 9.99 31.84 1.83
C SER A 629 8.75 31.60 0.96
N ASP A 630 8.93 31.17 -0.29
CA ASP A 630 7.82 30.90 -1.21
C ASP A 630 6.97 29.74 -0.72
N ILE A 631 7.63 28.67 -0.23
CA ILE A 631 6.97 27.53 0.39
C ILE A 631 6.16 27.95 1.61
N ALA A 632 6.75 28.75 2.51
CA ALA A 632 6.07 29.22 3.72
C ALA A 632 4.85 30.10 3.38
N ILE A 633 5.00 31.03 2.42
CA ILE A 633 3.90 31.89 1.95
C ILE A 633 2.79 31.04 1.33
N ALA A 634 3.13 30.11 0.43
CA ALA A 634 2.17 29.19 -0.16
C ALA A 634 1.39 28.41 0.91
N TYR A 635 2.08 27.86 1.91
CA TYR A 635 1.47 27.10 2.98
C TYR A 635 0.49 27.93 3.81
N VAL A 636 0.87 29.14 4.19
CA VAL A 636 0.00 30.05 4.96
C VAL A 636 -1.24 30.45 4.13
N LEU A 637 -1.05 30.84 2.88
CA LEU A 637 -2.16 31.26 2.02
C LEU A 637 -3.13 30.11 1.74
N ILE A 638 -2.63 28.90 1.47
CA ILE A 638 -3.48 27.73 1.20
C ILE A 638 -4.21 27.30 2.48
N PHE A 639 -3.59 27.40 3.66
CA PHE A 639 -4.25 27.11 4.94
C PHE A 639 -5.48 28.01 5.15
N PHE A 640 -5.32 29.32 5.02
CA PHE A 640 -6.43 30.25 5.16
C PHE A 640 -7.45 30.13 4.01
N GLY A 641 -6.96 29.89 2.77
CA GLY A 641 -7.81 29.61 1.62
C GLY A 641 -8.67 28.36 1.83
N THR A 642 -8.09 27.30 2.39
CA THR A 642 -8.83 26.05 2.74
C THR A 642 -9.88 26.28 3.79
N TRP A 643 -9.60 27.11 4.79
CA TRP A 643 -10.58 27.55 5.79
C TRP A 643 -11.74 28.29 5.15
N ALA A 644 -11.46 29.34 4.37
CA ALA A 644 -12.46 30.16 3.68
C ALA A 644 -13.32 29.33 2.72
N TYR A 645 -12.70 28.50 1.91
CA TYR A 645 -13.33 27.56 0.99
C TYR A 645 -14.27 26.58 1.73
N SER A 646 -13.82 26.04 2.86
CA SER A 646 -14.62 25.14 3.68
C SER A 646 -15.83 25.86 4.31
N TYR A 647 -15.65 27.09 4.78
CA TYR A 647 -16.71 27.92 5.30
C TYR A 647 -17.79 28.20 4.23
N LEU A 648 -17.38 28.63 3.05
CA LEU A 648 -18.27 28.94 1.93
C LEU A 648 -19.09 27.72 1.47
N LEU A 649 -18.43 26.59 1.21
CA LEU A 649 -19.09 25.39 0.69
C LEU A 649 -19.95 24.66 1.71
N SER A 650 -19.73 24.89 3.02
CA SER A 650 -20.60 24.34 4.06
C SER A 650 -22.04 24.89 4.02
N GLY A 651 -22.22 26.07 3.43
CA GLY A 651 -23.50 26.80 3.45
C GLY A 651 -23.91 27.30 4.84
N TYR A 652 -22.97 27.29 5.82
CA TYR A 652 -23.25 27.80 7.18
C TYR A 652 -23.57 29.28 7.17
N TRP A 653 -22.95 30.08 6.30
CA TRP A 653 -23.19 31.51 6.11
C TRP A 653 -24.65 31.83 5.71
N LEU A 654 -25.35 30.92 5.01
CA LEU A 654 -26.75 31.07 4.66
C LEU A 654 -27.68 31.20 5.89
N ARG A 655 -27.19 30.76 7.05
CA ARG A 655 -27.98 30.90 8.32
C ARG A 655 -28.13 32.37 8.74
N TYR A 656 -27.18 33.23 8.39
CA TYR A 656 -27.25 34.65 8.67
C TYR A 656 -28.37 35.33 7.85
N PHE A 657 -28.49 35.00 6.58
CA PHE A 657 -29.54 35.53 5.71
C PHE A 657 -30.94 35.05 6.09
N ARG A 658 -31.06 33.78 6.52
CA ARG A 658 -32.34 33.24 7.00
C ARG A 658 -32.79 33.87 8.33
N ARG A 659 -31.88 34.23 9.21
CA ARG A 659 -32.20 34.91 10.46
C ARG A 659 -32.61 36.36 10.23
N SER A 660 -31.95 37.10 9.35
CA SER A 660 -32.34 38.46 8.99
C SER A 660 -33.70 38.51 8.28
N ALA A 661 -34.01 37.54 7.43
CA ALA A 661 -35.32 37.42 6.77
C ALA A 661 -36.46 36.95 7.70
N ALA A 662 -36.16 36.40 8.87
CA ALA A 662 -37.14 35.99 9.87
C ALA A 662 -37.37 37.10 10.93
N VAL A 663 -36.56 38.15 10.94
CA VAL A 663 -36.62 39.32 11.83
C VAL A 663 -37.16 40.55 11.09
N ALA A 664 -37.10 40.57 9.74
CA ALA A 664 -37.80 41.53 8.89
C ALA A 664 -39.22 41.01 8.53
#